data_abd43396eb918a3afb2b8a827a77ba1e
#
_entry.id   abd43396eb918a3afb2b8a827a77ba1e
#
_cell.length_a   1.000
_cell.length_b   1.000
_cell.length_c   1.000
_cell.angle_alpha   90.00
_cell.angle_beta   90.00
_cell.angle_gamma   90.00
#
_symmetry.space_group_name_H-M   'P 1'
#
loop_
_entity.id
_entity.type
_entity.pdbx_description
1 polymer ?
#
loop_
_entity_poly.entity_id
_entity_poly.type
_entity_poly.pdbx_seq_one_letter_code
_entity_poly.pdbx_strand_id
1 'polypeptide(L)'
;MKQQTIKSGIDFFRIIAALLVISSHTALLYSFQPSAHFVITEIFARLAVPFFFLTSGYFMIRHYAHNPQPLFSFLKKTAVLYGIAILIYLPLNVYNGTFSDGIDLWKLIQIVLFEGTVYHLWYFPAAMLGGTIAWFTVRRLGFQKAFFFTFLLFLIGLGGDSWYGLVTKIPFLKEFYDVVFTLSQQTRNGLFFAPVYFIAGGWIHEAEIYLSQRSKRNLFLLFFSIMSLEAAFLHASGLIRYSAMYLFQLPSSIALFLCIQDLHVPVTGYERDCSMIMYVIHPWMIVIVRMFAKLTHSQAILNHDVMQFILVSVLSMTAGMMYHTFRMHYPRIRNTGSRNQIITDTDALIHNIHSLQETMHKESEIMAVIKADAYGHDAYTVSTCLEKHGIHHFAVATIDEAIELRHYGITSDILILGYTDPRRIHELHRYHLTQTLLDETYARNLNAMHESITAHIAVDTGMHRIGVSPTDSQSIRRILCLPFLHVTGIFTHLCVSDSRRQEDILFTENQIALFDACLAGLPANIHLKTHVQASSGLLNYPQLKYDYVRLGISMYGVSSADEYTVVQPDLKPVLSIHSKIVLLRHVPSGDTVGYGRTHTCSKDSLIAVMPIGYADGIPRNLSNQNHIVMVHDTPVPVVGRICMDQMMIDVTDIKEVSIDDEVRIMPSITQAALSAGSISNEILSRLSVRS
;
A
#
# COMPACT_ATOMS: atom_id res chain seq x y z
N MET A 1 7.85 -3.39 4.05
CA MET A 1 7.74 -2.19 3.19
C MET A 1 6.49 -1.44 3.61
N LYS A 2 6.61 -0.21 4.15
CA LYS A 2 5.43 0.62 4.47
C LYS A 2 4.68 0.93 3.18
N GLN A 3 3.50 0.36 3.01
CA GLN A 3 2.63 0.63 1.87
C GLN A 3 2.07 2.06 1.96
N GLN A 4 1.92 2.67 0.78
CA GLN A 4 1.50 4.05 0.61
C GLN A 4 0.03 4.24 1.03
N THR A 5 -0.19 5.20 1.90
CA THR A 5 -1.52 5.67 2.34
C THR A 5 -2.41 5.99 1.14
N ILE A 6 -3.54 5.31 0.98
CA ILE A 6 -4.54 5.70 -0.02
C ILE A 6 -5.24 6.97 0.48
N LYS A 7 -4.87 8.13 -0.05
CA LYS A 7 -5.68 9.34 0.06
C LYS A 7 -6.61 9.39 -1.14
N SER A 8 -7.85 9.01 -0.94
CA SER A 8 -8.84 8.82 -2.01
C SER A 8 -9.01 10.07 -2.89
N GLY A 9 -8.94 11.26 -2.32
CA GLY A 9 -8.96 12.51 -3.10
C GLY A 9 -7.75 12.66 -4.03
N ILE A 10 -6.56 12.23 -3.59
CA ILE A 10 -5.35 12.25 -4.44
C ILE A 10 -5.52 11.27 -5.61
N ASP A 11 -6.00 10.05 -5.36
CA ASP A 11 -6.16 9.05 -6.40
C ASP A 11 -7.27 9.45 -7.41
N PHE A 12 -8.38 10.01 -6.93
CA PHE A 12 -9.40 10.59 -7.80
C PHE A 12 -8.83 11.72 -8.69
N PHE A 13 -8.08 12.65 -8.10
CA PHE A 13 -7.54 13.78 -8.86
C PHE A 13 -6.46 13.37 -9.88
N ARG A 14 -5.83 12.20 -9.75
CA ARG A 14 -4.92 11.66 -10.78
C ARG A 14 -5.60 11.53 -12.14
N ILE A 15 -6.87 11.10 -12.19
CA ILE A 15 -7.63 11.02 -13.44
C ILE A 15 -7.86 12.42 -14.01
N ILE A 16 -8.27 13.38 -13.17
CA ILE A 16 -8.46 14.78 -13.61
C ILE A 16 -7.14 15.34 -14.15
N ALA A 17 -6.02 15.13 -13.44
CA ALA A 17 -4.70 15.58 -13.89
C ALA A 17 -4.31 14.95 -15.23
N ALA A 18 -4.57 13.66 -15.44
CA ALA A 18 -4.33 13.00 -16.73
C ALA A 18 -5.20 13.59 -17.87
N LEU A 19 -6.47 13.89 -17.60
CA LEU A 19 -7.36 14.56 -18.56
C LEU A 19 -6.87 15.98 -18.89
N LEU A 20 -6.37 16.74 -17.90
CA LEU A 20 -5.76 18.05 -18.15
C LEU A 20 -4.49 17.95 -19.02
N VAL A 21 -3.69 16.92 -18.88
CA VAL A 21 -2.55 16.66 -19.78
C VAL A 21 -3.07 16.38 -21.19
N ILE A 22 -4.07 15.52 -21.35
CA ILE A 22 -4.67 15.22 -22.67
C ILE A 22 -5.24 16.50 -23.32
N SER A 23 -5.91 17.38 -22.54
CA SER A 23 -6.48 18.62 -23.04
C SER A 23 -5.43 19.55 -23.68
N SER A 24 -4.23 19.63 -23.08
CA SER A 24 -3.11 20.41 -23.62
C SER A 24 -2.58 19.85 -24.96
N HIS A 25 -2.64 18.52 -25.14
CA HIS A 25 -2.10 17.86 -26.33
C HIS A 25 -3.13 17.69 -27.46
N THR A 26 -4.42 17.85 -27.16
CA THR A 26 -5.51 17.87 -28.15
C THR A 26 -5.97 19.26 -28.52
N ALA A 27 -5.33 20.30 -27.99
CA ALA A 27 -5.69 21.71 -28.20
C ALA A 27 -7.18 22.00 -27.91
N LEU A 28 -7.69 21.45 -26.80
CA LEU A 28 -9.12 21.52 -26.41
C LEU A 28 -9.67 22.95 -26.51
N LEU A 29 -10.81 23.11 -27.18
CA LEU A 29 -11.53 24.38 -27.42
C LEU A 29 -10.81 25.42 -28.32
N TYR A 30 -9.67 25.11 -28.93
CA TYR A 30 -8.91 26.04 -29.74
C TYR A 30 -9.75 26.54 -30.96
N SER A 31 -10.44 25.62 -31.64
CA SER A 31 -11.27 25.94 -32.79
C SER A 31 -12.61 26.60 -32.44
N PHE A 32 -13.07 26.45 -31.19
CA PHE A 32 -14.40 26.94 -30.76
C PHE A 32 -14.31 28.30 -30.02
N GLN A 33 -13.41 28.38 -29.02
CA GLN A 33 -13.25 29.58 -28.20
C GLN A 33 -11.81 29.72 -27.68
N PRO A 34 -10.95 30.52 -28.36
CA PRO A 34 -9.53 30.66 -28.00
C PRO A 34 -9.27 31.12 -26.55
N SER A 35 -10.14 31.95 -25.97
CA SER A 35 -10.01 32.35 -24.57
C SER A 35 -10.24 31.22 -23.60
N ALA A 36 -11.20 30.33 -23.86
CA ALA A 36 -11.44 29.16 -23.04
C ALA A 36 -10.31 28.09 -23.21
N HIS A 37 -9.80 27.96 -24.44
CA HIS A 37 -8.58 27.17 -24.69
C HIS A 37 -7.43 27.66 -23.82
N PHE A 38 -7.13 28.95 -23.83
CA PHE A 38 -6.07 29.54 -23.02
C PHE A 38 -6.25 29.21 -21.52
N VAL A 39 -7.45 29.40 -20.98
CA VAL A 39 -7.73 29.15 -19.57
C VAL A 39 -7.52 27.66 -19.22
N ILE A 40 -7.98 26.73 -20.06
CA ILE A 40 -7.89 25.30 -19.77
C ILE A 40 -6.46 24.80 -19.96
N THR A 41 -5.81 25.13 -21.08
CA THR A 41 -4.52 24.51 -21.45
C THR A 41 -3.31 25.26 -20.89
N GLU A 42 -3.39 26.59 -20.78
CA GLU A 42 -2.26 27.43 -20.33
C GLU A 42 -2.34 27.82 -18.85
N ILE A 43 -3.46 27.56 -18.17
CA ILE A 43 -3.62 27.85 -16.74
C ILE A 43 -3.94 26.56 -15.97
N PHE A 44 -5.12 25.95 -16.16
CA PHE A 44 -5.52 24.76 -15.38
C PHE A 44 -4.60 23.56 -15.61
N ALA A 45 -4.29 23.26 -16.85
CA ALA A 45 -3.45 22.10 -17.17
C ALA A 45 -2.01 22.24 -16.66
N ARG A 46 -1.54 23.47 -16.39
CA ARG A 46 -0.22 23.69 -15.77
C ARG A 46 -0.12 23.20 -14.33
N LEU A 47 -1.24 22.91 -13.67
CA LEU A 47 -1.25 22.31 -12.32
C LEU A 47 -1.11 20.78 -12.33
N ALA A 48 -1.31 20.12 -13.48
CA ALA A 48 -1.34 18.67 -13.57
C ALA A 48 0.02 18.01 -13.26
N VAL A 49 1.10 18.48 -13.89
CA VAL A 49 2.45 17.92 -13.66
C VAL A 49 2.99 18.23 -12.25
N PRO A 50 2.89 19.47 -11.74
CA PRO A 50 3.17 19.77 -10.33
C PRO A 50 2.44 18.88 -9.34
N PHE A 51 1.18 18.57 -9.59
CA PHE A 51 0.42 17.64 -8.74
C PHE A 51 1.06 16.25 -8.69
N PHE A 52 1.54 15.71 -9.81
CA PHE A 52 2.23 14.41 -9.81
C PHE A 52 3.58 14.46 -9.06
N PHE A 53 4.34 15.56 -9.17
CA PHE A 53 5.58 15.74 -8.40
C PHE A 53 5.31 15.90 -6.90
N LEU A 54 4.32 16.72 -6.51
CA LEU A 54 3.87 16.85 -5.12
C LEU A 54 3.43 15.51 -4.54
N THR A 55 2.63 14.75 -5.29
CA THR A 55 2.18 13.41 -4.89
C THR A 55 3.35 12.48 -4.68
N SER A 56 4.31 12.46 -5.61
CA SER A 56 5.50 11.61 -5.49
C SER A 56 6.36 12.01 -4.29
N GLY A 57 6.55 13.30 -4.05
CA GLY A 57 7.26 13.84 -2.90
C GLY A 57 6.58 13.50 -1.59
N TYR A 58 5.25 13.66 -1.52
CA TYR A 58 4.42 13.34 -0.36
C TYR A 58 4.57 11.88 0.12
N PHE A 59 4.68 10.94 -0.81
CA PHE A 59 4.83 9.52 -0.47
C PHE A 59 6.29 9.04 -0.34
N MET A 60 7.25 9.71 -0.98
CA MET A 60 8.64 9.28 -1.04
C MET A 60 9.55 9.97 -0.02
N ILE A 61 9.39 11.31 0.16
CA ILE A 61 10.27 12.09 1.02
C ILE A 61 9.66 12.22 2.41
N ARG A 62 10.23 11.47 3.38
CA ARG A 62 9.79 11.45 4.78
C ARG A 62 10.97 11.78 5.69
N HIS A 63 10.68 12.17 6.94
CA HIS A 63 11.67 12.50 7.97
C HIS A 63 12.76 11.42 8.15
N TYR A 64 12.41 10.16 7.91
CA TYR A 64 13.36 9.03 7.93
C TYR A 64 14.16 8.89 6.62
N ALA A 65 14.67 9.99 6.08
CA ALA A 65 15.53 10.00 4.89
C ALA A 65 16.84 9.19 5.05
N HIS A 66 17.05 8.51 6.18
CA HIS A 66 18.17 7.60 6.39
C HIS A 66 18.04 6.29 5.59
N ASN A 67 16.81 5.87 5.24
CA ASN A 67 16.59 4.69 4.42
C ASN A 67 16.45 5.08 2.95
N PRO A 68 17.40 4.74 2.06
CA PRO A 68 17.32 5.06 0.63
C PRO A 68 16.37 4.15 -0.18
N GLN A 69 15.83 3.10 0.41
CA GLN A 69 14.96 2.11 -0.28
C GLN A 69 13.75 2.72 -1.01
N PRO A 70 13.01 3.72 -0.43
CA PRO A 70 11.90 4.36 -1.13
C PRO A 70 12.35 5.08 -2.41
N LEU A 71 13.49 5.78 -2.37
CA LEU A 71 14.07 6.43 -3.54
C LEU A 71 14.47 5.41 -4.60
N PHE A 72 15.22 4.37 -4.24
CA PHE A 72 15.63 3.35 -5.21
C PHE A 72 14.44 2.61 -5.83
N SER A 73 13.42 2.29 -5.02
CA SER A 73 12.19 1.68 -5.54
C SER A 73 11.45 2.61 -6.51
N PHE A 74 11.37 3.90 -6.21
CA PHE A 74 10.79 4.92 -7.08
C PHE A 74 11.57 5.04 -8.39
N LEU A 75 12.90 5.19 -8.30
CA LEU A 75 13.78 5.32 -9.47
C LEU A 75 13.69 4.07 -10.37
N LYS A 76 13.75 2.86 -9.80
CA LYS A 76 13.65 1.61 -10.56
C LYS A 76 12.32 1.51 -11.30
N LYS A 77 11.18 1.76 -10.61
CA LYS A 77 9.86 1.71 -11.23
C LYS A 77 9.69 2.74 -12.34
N THR A 78 10.16 3.97 -12.10
CA THR A 78 10.08 5.08 -13.06
C THR A 78 10.98 4.82 -14.27
N ALA A 79 12.20 4.34 -14.06
CA ALA A 79 13.13 3.99 -15.14
C ALA A 79 12.61 2.84 -16.02
N VAL A 80 12.06 1.79 -15.44
CA VAL A 80 11.44 0.68 -16.19
C VAL A 80 10.26 1.17 -17.02
N LEU A 81 9.37 1.97 -16.44
CA LEU A 81 8.22 2.52 -17.15
C LEU A 81 8.66 3.46 -18.28
N TYR A 82 9.69 4.28 -18.04
CA TYR A 82 10.28 5.15 -19.05
C TYR A 82 10.92 4.37 -20.19
N GLY A 83 11.70 3.32 -19.88
CA GLY A 83 12.29 2.43 -20.89
C GLY A 83 11.24 1.75 -21.77
N ILE A 84 10.16 1.24 -21.17
CA ILE A 84 9.01 0.69 -21.91
C ILE A 84 8.35 1.76 -22.78
N ALA A 85 8.15 2.98 -22.26
CA ALA A 85 7.58 4.07 -23.04
C ALA A 85 8.47 4.45 -24.23
N ILE A 86 9.80 4.53 -24.05
CA ILE A 86 10.75 4.77 -25.17
C ILE A 86 10.57 3.73 -26.27
N LEU A 87 10.50 2.44 -25.91
CA LEU A 87 10.31 1.34 -26.86
C LEU A 87 8.96 1.43 -27.59
N ILE A 88 7.88 1.75 -26.89
CA ILE A 88 6.53 1.93 -27.46
C ILE A 88 6.53 3.07 -28.50
N TYR A 89 7.28 4.15 -28.22
CA TYR A 89 7.34 5.33 -29.11
C TYR A 89 8.44 5.28 -30.14
N LEU A 90 9.30 4.28 -30.14
CA LEU A 90 10.39 4.14 -31.13
C LEU A 90 9.89 4.17 -32.59
N PRO A 91 8.80 3.45 -32.98
CA PRO A 91 8.28 3.53 -34.34
C PRO A 91 7.83 4.94 -34.74
N LEU A 92 7.20 5.67 -33.80
CA LEU A 92 6.74 7.04 -34.05
C LEU A 92 7.92 8.01 -34.20
N ASN A 93 8.97 7.85 -33.39
CA ASN A 93 10.19 8.66 -33.49
C ASN A 93 10.95 8.43 -34.82
N VAL A 94 11.00 7.18 -35.31
CA VAL A 94 11.56 6.86 -36.61
C VAL A 94 10.72 7.49 -37.70
N TYR A 95 9.39 7.37 -37.64
CA TYR A 95 8.48 7.97 -38.63
C TYR A 95 8.60 9.49 -38.69
N ASN A 96 8.74 10.16 -37.55
CA ASN A 96 8.89 11.61 -37.44
C ASN A 96 10.31 12.12 -37.84
N GLY A 97 11.22 11.23 -38.22
CA GLY A 97 12.57 11.61 -38.58
C GLY A 97 13.47 12.09 -37.44
N THR A 98 13.12 11.75 -36.18
CA THR A 98 13.91 12.17 -35.00
C THR A 98 15.37 11.76 -35.08
N PHE A 99 15.66 10.74 -35.89
CA PHE A 99 17.00 10.13 -36.08
C PHE A 99 17.62 10.41 -37.43
N SER A 100 16.97 11.20 -38.32
CA SER A 100 17.41 11.40 -39.72
C SER A 100 18.72 12.19 -39.87
N ASP A 101 18.98 13.13 -38.94
CA ASP A 101 20.13 14.05 -39.01
C ASP A 101 21.40 13.54 -38.33
N GLY A 102 21.45 12.23 -38.02
CA GLY A 102 22.48 11.64 -37.20
C GLY A 102 22.33 12.00 -35.72
N ILE A 103 22.64 11.06 -34.85
CA ILE A 103 22.55 11.32 -33.37
C ILE A 103 23.99 11.44 -32.85
N ASP A 104 24.32 12.68 -32.44
CA ASP A 104 25.48 12.90 -31.59
C ASP A 104 25.15 12.35 -30.17
N LEU A 105 26.15 11.77 -29.52
CA LEU A 105 26.03 11.22 -28.17
C LEU A 105 25.49 12.25 -27.16
N TRP A 106 25.91 13.50 -27.30
CA TRP A 106 25.43 14.58 -26.44
C TRP A 106 23.93 14.85 -26.62
N LYS A 107 23.46 14.92 -27.85
CA LYS A 107 22.03 15.08 -28.18
C LYS A 107 21.19 13.89 -27.64
N LEU A 108 21.73 12.68 -27.70
CA LEU A 108 21.06 11.51 -27.11
C LEU A 108 20.95 11.63 -25.59
N ILE A 109 22.02 12.07 -24.92
CA ILE A 109 22.01 12.33 -23.47
C ILE A 109 20.98 13.39 -23.10
N GLN A 110 20.91 14.50 -23.84
CA GLN A 110 19.91 15.56 -23.63
C GLN A 110 18.48 15.03 -23.77
N ILE A 111 18.19 14.30 -24.83
CA ILE A 111 16.88 13.71 -25.08
C ILE A 111 16.48 12.75 -23.95
N VAL A 112 17.38 11.85 -23.56
CA VAL A 112 17.06 10.82 -22.56
C VAL A 112 16.99 11.37 -21.14
N LEU A 113 17.86 12.33 -20.77
CA LEU A 113 17.94 12.81 -19.38
C LEU A 113 17.13 14.08 -19.10
N PHE A 114 16.75 14.87 -20.11
CA PHE A 114 16.08 16.14 -19.89
C PHE A 114 14.78 16.33 -20.69
N GLU A 115 14.77 15.97 -21.98
CA GLU A 115 13.68 16.35 -22.89
C GLU A 115 12.63 15.27 -23.09
N GLY A 116 13.01 13.99 -22.92
CA GLY A 116 12.19 12.84 -23.30
C GLY A 116 12.25 12.60 -24.82
N THR A 117 12.08 11.35 -25.24
CA THR A 117 12.11 10.97 -26.66
C THR A 117 10.85 11.41 -27.43
N VAL A 118 9.78 11.75 -26.72
CA VAL A 118 8.55 12.36 -27.23
C VAL A 118 8.13 13.47 -26.27
N TYR A 119 7.48 14.49 -26.75
CA TYR A 119 7.18 15.74 -26.07
C TYR A 119 6.53 15.62 -24.67
N HIS A 120 5.86 14.52 -24.33
CA HIS A 120 5.26 14.27 -23.00
C HIS A 120 6.16 13.44 -22.08
N LEU A 121 7.16 12.72 -22.61
CA LEU A 121 8.00 11.81 -21.82
C LEU A 121 9.04 12.53 -20.95
N TRP A 122 9.23 13.85 -21.10
CA TRP A 122 10.13 14.65 -20.26
C TRP A 122 9.85 14.54 -18.76
N TYR A 123 8.62 14.20 -18.40
CA TYR A 123 8.22 14.01 -17.01
C TYR A 123 9.03 12.92 -16.29
N PHE A 124 9.33 11.82 -16.98
CA PHE A 124 10.05 10.70 -16.37
C PHE A 124 11.48 11.05 -15.95
N PRO A 125 12.36 11.56 -16.85
CA PRO A 125 13.68 12.02 -16.42
C PRO A 125 13.59 13.18 -15.42
N ALA A 126 12.62 14.09 -15.56
CA ALA A 126 12.42 15.15 -14.59
C ALA A 126 12.02 14.61 -13.21
N ALA A 127 11.18 13.59 -13.14
CA ALA A 127 10.80 12.94 -11.89
C ALA A 127 11.99 12.22 -11.23
N MET A 128 12.80 11.49 -12.00
CA MET A 128 13.98 10.78 -11.49
C MET A 128 15.03 11.75 -10.96
N LEU A 129 15.42 12.73 -11.76
CA LEU A 129 16.44 13.71 -11.36
C LEU A 129 15.94 14.61 -10.22
N GLY A 130 14.73 15.15 -10.34
CA GLY A 130 14.13 16.02 -9.34
C GLY A 130 13.89 15.33 -8.01
N GLY A 131 13.40 14.09 -8.02
CA GLY A 131 13.25 13.27 -6.82
C GLY A 131 14.57 12.96 -6.14
N THR A 132 15.63 12.68 -6.91
CA THR A 132 17.00 12.46 -6.41
C THR A 132 17.54 13.72 -5.75
N ILE A 133 17.47 14.87 -6.42
CA ILE A 133 17.92 16.18 -5.87
C ILE A 133 17.16 16.49 -4.58
N ALA A 134 15.84 16.34 -4.59
CA ALA A 134 14.98 16.62 -3.44
C ALA A 134 15.37 15.71 -2.24
N TRP A 135 15.58 14.42 -2.46
CA TRP A 135 15.96 13.48 -1.41
C TRP A 135 17.33 13.83 -0.79
N PHE A 136 18.35 14.10 -1.64
CA PHE A 136 19.68 14.44 -1.16
C PHE A 136 19.71 15.78 -0.42
N THR A 137 19.00 16.80 -0.91
CA THR A 137 18.96 18.12 -0.30
C THR A 137 18.23 18.10 1.04
N VAL A 138 17.07 17.41 1.14
CA VAL A 138 16.36 17.25 2.43
C VAL A 138 17.22 16.50 3.44
N ARG A 139 17.91 15.45 3.04
CA ARG A 139 18.80 14.69 3.91
C ARG A 139 19.97 15.53 4.48
N ARG A 140 20.52 16.43 3.68
CA ARG A 140 21.70 17.25 4.04
C ARG A 140 21.34 18.55 4.75
N LEU A 141 20.24 19.18 4.38
CA LEU A 141 19.89 20.54 4.76
C LEU A 141 18.61 20.61 5.63
N GLY A 142 17.81 19.54 5.71
CA GLY A 142 16.46 19.56 6.25
C GLY A 142 15.46 20.25 5.31
N PHE A 143 14.13 20.12 5.59
CA PHE A 143 13.07 20.57 4.69
C PHE A 143 13.12 22.06 4.38
N GLN A 144 13.28 22.92 5.39
CA GLN A 144 13.22 24.39 5.19
C GLN A 144 14.34 24.91 4.26
N LYS A 145 15.59 24.54 4.55
CA LYS A 145 16.73 24.99 3.73
C LYS A 145 16.72 24.34 2.35
N ALA A 146 16.32 23.07 2.25
CA ALA A 146 16.18 22.38 0.99
C ALA A 146 15.09 23.02 0.12
N PHE A 147 13.94 23.39 0.70
CA PHE A 147 12.88 24.11 0.00
C PHE A 147 13.38 25.45 -0.53
N PHE A 148 14.05 26.26 0.30
CA PHE A 148 14.60 27.53 -0.12
C PHE A 148 15.62 27.38 -1.26
N PHE A 149 16.54 26.43 -1.16
CA PHE A 149 17.50 26.14 -2.22
C PHE A 149 16.84 25.74 -3.53
N THR A 150 15.88 24.83 -3.50
CA THR A 150 15.18 24.38 -4.71
C THR A 150 14.19 25.41 -5.24
N PHE A 151 13.68 26.30 -4.38
CA PHE A 151 12.93 27.47 -4.82
C PHE A 151 13.81 28.48 -5.61
N LEU A 152 15.08 28.67 -5.21
CA LEU A 152 16.01 29.47 -6.03
C LEU A 152 16.27 28.81 -7.41
N LEU A 153 16.41 27.48 -7.46
CA LEU A 153 16.48 26.75 -8.75
C LEU A 153 15.22 26.97 -9.59
N PHE A 154 14.04 26.95 -8.96
CA PHE A 154 12.78 27.21 -9.63
C PHE A 154 12.69 28.65 -10.20
N LEU A 155 13.19 29.66 -9.47
CA LEU A 155 13.29 31.04 -9.96
C LEU A 155 14.21 31.16 -11.19
N ILE A 156 15.35 30.44 -11.16
CA ILE A 156 16.22 30.33 -12.34
C ILE A 156 15.44 29.68 -13.49
N GLY A 157 14.68 28.62 -13.22
CA GLY A 157 13.82 27.99 -14.23
C GLY A 157 12.83 28.95 -14.89
N LEU A 158 12.17 29.79 -14.08
CA LEU A 158 11.20 30.81 -14.58
C LEU A 158 11.86 31.78 -15.59
N GLY A 159 13.08 32.22 -15.30
CA GLY A 159 13.82 33.13 -16.20
C GLY A 159 14.16 32.50 -17.55
N GLY A 160 14.19 31.16 -17.65
CA GLY A 160 14.37 30.43 -18.91
C GLY A 160 13.07 30.01 -19.59
N ASP A 161 11.91 30.24 -18.95
CA ASP A 161 10.58 29.86 -19.44
C ASP A 161 9.68 31.08 -19.64
N SER A 162 8.73 31.32 -18.76
CA SER A 162 7.71 32.38 -18.92
C SER A 162 8.24 33.80 -18.73
N TRP A 163 9.33 33.97 -17.97
CA TRP A 163 9.94 35.27 -17.71
C TRP A 163 11.15 35.56 -18.59
N TYR A 164 11.39 34.76 -19.64
CA TYR A 164 12.58 34.84 -20.48
C TYR A 164 12.74 36.25 -21.16
N GLY A 165 11.67 36.82 -21.65
CA GLY A 165 11.71 38.14 -22.28
C GLY A 165 12.08 39.31 -21.34
N LEU A 166 11.91 39.13 -20.00
CA LEU A 166 12.42 40.08 -19.00
C LEU A 166 13.91 39.91 -18.80
N VAL A 167 14.34 38.66 -18.73
CA VAL A 167 15.74 38.29 -18.45
C VAL A 167 16.67 38.66 -19.60
N THR A 168 16.23 38.50 -20.85
CA THR A 168 17.03 38.82 -22.04
C THR A 168 17.30 40.31 -22.23
N LYS A 169 16.60 41.19 -21.48
CA LYS A 169 16.91 42.63 -21.44
C LYS A 169 18.21 42.92 -20.70
N ILE A 170 18.76 41.97 -19.94
CA ILE A 170 20.01 42.07 -19.19
C ILE A 170 21.05 41.19 -19.88
N PRO A 171 22.10 41.78 -20.53
CA PRO A 171 23.03 41.01 -21.35
C PRO A 171 23.70 39.83 -20.64
N PHE A 172 24.17 40.02 -19.42
CA PHE A 172 24.80 38.94 -18.61
C PHE A 172 23.83 37.77 -18.34
N LEU A 173 22.56 38.06 -18.06
CA LEU A 173 21.59 37.01 -17.84
C LEU A 173 21.27 36.25 -19.13
N LYS A 174 21.23 36.97 -20.27
CA LYS A 174 21.06 36.32 -21.58
C LYS A 174 22.17 35.31 -21.84
N GLU A 175 23.45 35.68 -21.66
CA GLU A 175 24.60 34.79 -21.84
C GLU A 175 24.52 33.58 -20.89
N PHE A 176 24.12 33.81 -19.63
CA PHE A 176 23.89 32.72 -18.69
C PHE A 176 22.85 31.71 -19.22
N TYR A 177 21.70 32.16 -19.73
CA TYR A 177 20.71 31.26 -20.29
C TYR A 177 21.12 30.63 -21.59
N ASP A 178 21.94 31.28 -22.41
CA ASP A 178 22.51 30.65 -23.60
C ASP A 178 23.36 29.43 -23.21
N VAL A 179 24.11 29.50 -22.10
CA VAL A 179 24.81 28.35 -21.52
C VAL A 179 23.85 27.30 -20.95
N VAL A 180 22.81 27.70 -20.22
CA VAL A 180 21.81 26.77 -19.70
C VAL A 180 21.13 25.97 -20.83
N PHE A 181 20.86 26.61 -21.96
CA PHE A 181 20.22 25.97 -23.11
C PHE A 181 21.16 25.04 -23.90
N THR A 182 22.46 25.07 -23.66
CA THR A 182 23.36 24.02 -24.17
C THR A 182 23.17 22.70 -23.43
N LEU A 183 22.65 22.73 -22.18
CA LEU A 183 22.37 21.55 -21.37
C LEU A 183 20.95 20.97 -21.63
N SER A 184 19.96 21.86 -21.72
CA SER A 184 18.57 21.46 -21.98
C SER A 184 17.83 22.61 -22.66
N GLN A 185 17.08 22.33 -23.72
CA GLN A 185 16.32 23.37 -24.45
C GLN A 185 15.23 24.03 -23.62
N GLN A 186 14.77 23.35 -22.55
CA GLN A 186 13.72 23.82 -21.66
C GLN A 186 14.13 23.74 -20.19
N THR A 187 13.79 24.76 -19.42
CA THR A 187 14.03 24.80 -17.98
C THR A 187 12.98 24.06 -17.16
N ARG A 188 11.87 23.63 -17.75
CA ARG A 188 10.89 22.71 -17.10
C ARG A 188 11.45 21.27 -17.06
N ASN A 189 12.40 21.04 -16.22
CA ASN A 189 13.11 19.76 -16.14
C ASN A 189 13.37 19.32 -14.70
N GLY A 190 14.12 18.23 -14.54
CA GLY A 190 14.45 17.65 -13.23
C GLY A 190 15.42 18.49 -12.38
N LEU A 191 16.10 19.48 -12.96
CA LEU A 191 17.01 20.34 -12.23
C LEU A 191 16.31 21.58 -11.66
N PHE A 192 15.53 22.27 -12.48
CA PHE A 192 14.97 23.57 -12.13
C PHE A 192 13.52 23.49 -11.66
N PHE A 193 12.71 22.59 -12.21
CA PHE A 193 11.27 22.59 -11.99
C PHE A 193 10.82 21.57 -10.95
N ALA A 194 11.18 20.29 -11.11
CA ALA A 194 10.62 19.22 -10.30
C ALA A 194 11.02 19.26 -8.80
N PRO A 195 12.28 19.60 -8.39
CA PRO A 195 12.73 19.38 -7.02
C PRO A 195 11.91 20.12 -5.97
N VAL A 196 11.50 21.38 -6.23
CA VAL A 196 10.75 22.19 -5.28
C VAL A 196 9.39 21.56 -4.95
N TYR A 197 8.72 20.95 -5.95
CA TYR A 197 7.44 20.28 -5.75
C TYR A 197 7.59 18.96 -4.97
N PHE A 198 8.66 18.19 -5.23
CA PHE A 198 8.97 17.00 -4.44
C PHE A 198 9.18 17.34 -2.96
N ILE A 199 9.95 18.40 -2.68
CA ILE A 199 10.21 18.84 -1.30
C ILE A 199 8.94 19.38 -0.66
N ALA A 200 8.16 20.20 -1.36
CA ALA A 200 6.90 20.70 -0.86
C ALA A 200 5.92 19.57 -0.52
N GLY A 201 5.83 18.52 -1.37
CA GLY A 201 5.03 17.34 -1.10
C GLY A 201 5.47 16.60 0.15
N GLY A 202 6.77 16.35 0.32
CA GLY A 202 7.33 15.73 1.52
C GLY A 202 7.13 16.59 2.77
N TRP A 203 7.28 17.90 2.65
CA TRP A 203 7.06 18.82 3.77
C TRP A 203 5.60 18.90 4.20
N ILE A 204 4.64 18.87 3.26
CA ILE A 204 3.21 18.78 3.58
C ILE A 204 2.92 17.49 4.37
N HIS A 205 3.57 16.39 4.03
CA HIS A 205 3.43 15.14 4.77
C HIS A 205 3.95 15.23 6.20
N GLU A 206 5.07 15.91 6.40
CA GLU A 206 5.76 16.02 7.69
C GLU A 206 5.15 17.09 8.61
N ALA A 207 4.73 18.23 8.05
CA ALA A 207 4.37 19.42 8.82
C ALA A 207 2.96 19.36 9.42
N GLU A 208 2.14 18.33 9.11
CA GLU A 208 0.75 18.19 9.58
C GLU A 208 -0.01 19.52 9.59
N ILE A 209 -0.20 20.11 8.39
CA ILE A 209 -0.75 21.46 8.25
C ILE A 209 -2.24 21.46 8.61
N TYR A 210 -2.58 21.96 9.78
CA TYR A 210 -3.95 22.12 10.27
C TYR A 210 -4.58 23.43 9.75
N LEU A 211 -5.20 23.37 8.59
CA LEU A 211 -6.02 24.45 8.03
C LEU A 211 -7.43 23.96 7.79
N SER A 212 -8.45 24.82 8.07
CA SER A 212 -9.82 24.49 7.71
C SER A 212 -9.98 24.32 6.19
N GLN A 213 -10.91 23.51 5.75
CA GLN A 213 -11.20 23.34 4.31
C GLN A 213 -11.55 24.67 3.62
N ARG A 214 -12.23 25.57 4.35
CA ARG A 214 -12.53 26.91 3.86
C ARG A 214 -11.25 27.74 3.62
N SER A 215 -10.28 27.67 4.55
CA SER A 215 -9.00 28.37 4.42
C SER A 215 -8.18 27.81 3.27
N LYS A 216 -8.09 26.49 3.11
CA LYS A 216 -7.38 25.83 1.99
C LYS A 216 -7.96 26.25 0.65
N ARG A 217 -9.29 26.22 0.52
CA ARG A 217 -10.00 26.65 -0.68
C ARG A 217 -9.76 28.14 -1.01
N ASN A 218 -9.81 28.99 0.01
CA ASN A 218 -9.57 30.44 -0.19
C ASN A 218 -8.13 30.70 -0.62
N LEU A 219 -7.15 30.02 -0.06
CA LEU A 219 -5.75 30.11 -0.48
C LEU A 219 -5.57 29.62 -1.93
N PHE A 220 -6.21 28.52 -2.31
CA PHE A 220 -6.19 28.04 -3.68
C PHE A 220 -6.77 29.06 -4.64
N LEU A 221 -7.96 29.58 -4.36
CA LEU A 221 -8.61 30.58 -5.21
C LEU A 221 -7.76 31.86 -5.33
N LEU A 222 -7.16 32.31 -4.24
CA LEU A 222 -6.28 33.48 -4.23
C LEU A 222 -5.06 33.26 -5.14
N PHE A 223 -4.27 32.23 -4.87
CA PHE A 223 -3.02 31.98 -5.63
C PHE A 223 -3.31 31.60 -7.08
N PHE A 224 -4.38 30.88 -7.34
CA PHE A 224 -4.80 30.53 -8.69
C PHE A 224 -5.24 31.77 -9.49
N SER A 225 -5.95 32.72 -8.85
CA SER A 225 -6.32 33.98 -9.49
C SER A 225 -5.07 34.80 -9.82
N ILE A 226 -4.10 34.90 -8.92
CA ILE A 226 -2.85 35.62 -9.16
C ILE A 226 -2.04 34.94 -10.28
N MET A 227 -1.95 33.59 -10.28
CA MET A 227 -1.32 32.84 -11.38
C MET A 227 -1.99 33.08 -12.72
N SER A 228 -3.32 33.17 -12.73
CA SER A 228 -4.08 33.47 -13.96
C SER A 228 -3.81 34.90 -14.50
N LEU A 229 -3.69 35.87 -13.61
CA LEU A 229 -3.31 37.23 -13.97
C LEU A 229 -1.85 37.31 -14.46
N GLU A 230 -0.94 36.57 -13.79
CA GLU A 230 0.46 36.45 -14.23
C GLU A 230 0.54 35.86 -15.63
N ALA A 231 -0.14 34.75 -15.90
CA ALA A 231 -0.17 34.08 -17.18
C ALA A 231 -0.73 35.00 -18.29
N ALA A 232 -1.85 35.68 -18.02
CA ALA A 232 -2.47 36.59 -18.95
C ALA A 232 -1.57 37.83 -19.28
N PHE A 233 -0.95 38.40 -18.25
CA PHE A 233 -0.01 39.51 -18.40
C PHE A 233 1.21 39.15 -19.24
N LEU A 234 1.88 38.03 -18.90
CA LEU A 234 3.06 37.59 -19.60
C LEU A 234 2.78 37.19 -21.04
N HIS A 235 1.62 36.57 -21.29
CA HIS A 235 1.18 36.25 -22.66
C HIS A 235 0.90 37.52 -23.50
N ALA A 236 0.15 38.45 -22.93
CA ALA A 236 -0.17 39.74 -23.62
C ALA A 236 1.08 40.60 -23.89
N SER A 237 2.10 40.47 -23.03
CA SER A 237 3.35 41.24 -23.13
C SER A 237 4.37 40.61 -24.09
N GLY A 238 4.14 39.40 -24.62
CA GLY A 238 5.08 38.72 -25.51
C GLY A 238 6.42 38.34 -24.84
N LEU A 239 6.45 38.24 -23.51
CA LEU A 239 7.67 37.97 -22.71
C LEU A 239 7.98 36.49 -22.60
N ILE A 240 7.07 35.65 -23.02
CA ILE A 240 7.11 34.17 -22.82
C ILE A 240 7.97 33.55 -23.92
N ARG A 241 8.92 32.68 -23.53
CA ARG A 241 9.57 31.70 -24.42
C ARG A 241 8.79 30.39 -24.46
N TYR A 242 8.42 29.89 -23.26
CA TYR A 242 7.55 28.76 -23.04
C TYR A 242 6.58 29.09 -21.91
N SER A 243 5.36 28.56 -21.96
CA SER A 243 4.29 28.82 -20.96
C SER A 243 4.17 27.65 -19.97
N ALA A 244 5.28 27.02 -19.56
CA ALA A 244 5.25 25.83 -18.73
C ALA A 244 5.37 26.13 -17.24
N MET A 245 5.95 27.27 -16.86
CA MET A 245 6.26 27.64 -15.49
C MET A 245 5.74 29.06 -15.19
N TYR A 246 5.04 29.24 -14.07
CA TYR A 246 4.63 30.54 -13.53
C TYR A 246 5.05 30.65 -12.06
N LEU A 247 5.31 31.87 -11.56
CA LEU A 247 5.74 32.08 -10.18
C LEU A 247 4.68 31.58 -9.19
N PHE A 248 3.42 31.96 -9.44
CA PHE A 248 2.31 31.58 -8.57
C PHE A 248 1.77 30.15 -8.84
N GLN A 249 2.34 29.41 -9.77
CA GLN A 249 2.03 27.99 -9.99
C GLN A 249 2.41 27.14 -8.77
N LEU A 250 3.54 27.44 -8.13
CA LEU A 250 3.99 26.68 -6.95
C LEU A 250 3.01 26.81 -5.78
N PRO A 251 2.67 28.03 -5.26
CA PRO A 251 1.71 28.14 -4.17
C PRO A 251 0.29 27.69 -4.57
N SER A 252 -0.13 27.86 -5.82
CA SER A 252 -1.41 27.35 -6.33
C SER A 252 -1.47 25.83 -6.27
N SER A 253 -0.39 25.15 -6.72
CA SER A 253 -0.31 23.68 -6.70
C SER A 253 -0.28 23.13 -5.27
N ILE A 254 0.44 23.77 -4.35
CA ILE A 254 0.46 23.42 -2.93
C ILE A 254 -0.93 23.56 -2.32
N ALA A 255 -1.60 24.70 -2.53
CA ALA A 255 -2.94 24.95 -2.00
C ALA A 255 -3.98 23.97 -2.58
N LEU A 256 -3.91 23.67 -3.88
CA LEU A 256 -4.72 22.64 -4.54
C LEU A 256 -4.50 21.27 -3.89
N PHE A 257 -3.25 20.87 -3.70
CA PHE A 257 -2.91 19.59 -3.09
C PHE A 257 -3.45 19.47 -1.66
N LEU A 258 -3.35 20.55 -0.86
CA LEU A 258 -3.93 20.63 0.49
C LEU A 258 -5.46 20.51 0.48
N CYS A 259 -6.16 21.03 -0.53
CA CYS A 259 -7.60 20.81 -0.68
C CYS A 259 -7.93 19.36 -1.00
N ILE A 260 -7.19 18.77 -1.94
CA ILE A 260 -7.47 17.45 -2.49
C ILE A 260 -7.15 16.33 -1.49
N GLN A 261 -6.06 16.46 -0.73
CA GLN A 261 -5.62 15.40 0.19
C GLN A 261 -6.66 15.02 1.26
N ASP A 262 -7.57 15.91 1.58
CA ASP A 262 -8.60 15.71 2.59
C ASP A 262 -9.98 15.38 1.98
N LEU A 263 -10.08 15.29 0.66
CA LEU A 263 -11.31 14.85 0.01
C LEU A 263 -11.48 13.35 0.19
N HIS A 264 -12.67 12.97 0.66
CA HIS A 264 -13.09 11.58 0.77
C HIS A 264 -14.02 11.28 -0.40
N VAL A 265 -13.49 10.63 -1.42
CA VAL A 265 -14.23 10.24 -2.62
C VAL A 265 -14.15 8.72 -2.73
N PRO A 266 -15.24 8.02 -3.05
CA PRO A 266 -15.16 6.59 -3.33
C PRO A 266 -14.16 6.34 -4.47
N VAL A 267 -13.13 5.55 -4.21
CA VAL A 267 -12.14 5.12 -5.21
C VAL A 267 -12.12 3.60 -5.26
N THR A 268 -11.96 3.07 -6.45
CA THR A 268 -12.03 1.62 -6.71
C THR A 268 -10.64 1.00 -6.88
N GLY A 269 -9.57 1.83 -6.80
CA GLY A 269 -8.19 1.39 -6.97
C GLY A 269 -7.69 1.38 -8.42
N TYR A 270 -8.57 1.47 -9.42
CA TYR A 270 -8.16 1.56 -10.82
C TYR A 270 -7.55 2.92 -11.19
N GLU A 271 -7.80 3.97 -10.41
CA GLU A 271 -7.44 5.36 -10.71
C GLU A 271 -5.93 5.54 -10.92
N ARG A 272 -5.12 4.84 -10.15
CA ARG A 272 -3.64 4.89 -10.26
C ARG A 272 -3.16 4.26 -11.56
N ASP A 273 -3.61 3.06 -11.84
CA ASP A 273 -3.23 2.31 -13.03
C ASP A 273 -3.76 3.03 -14.29
N CYS A 274 -5.02 3.47 -14.23
CA CYS A 274 -5.68 4.18 -15.32
C CYS A 274 -4.98 5.49 -15.66
N SER A 275 -4.73 6.37 -14.65
CA SER A 275 -4.04 7.66 -14.90
C SER A 275 -2.63 7.50 -15.45
N MET A 276 -1.90 6.47 -14.99
CA MET A 276 -0.56 6.15 -15.48
C MET A 276 -0.61 5.73 -16.97
N ILE A 277 -1.52 4.83 -17.32
CA ILE A 277 -1.67 4.37 -18.70
C ILE A 277 -2.17 5.52 -19.59
N MET A 278 -3.17 6.29 -19.16
CA MET A 278 -3.64 7.48 -19.88
C MET A 278 -2.49 8.43 -20.18
N TYR A 279 -1.62 8.70 -19.19
CA TYR A 279 -0.46 9.57 -19.39
C TYR A 279 0.52 9.00 -20.43
N VAL A 280 0.80 7.71 -20.38
CA VAL A 280 1.79 7.08 -21.28
C VAL A 280 1.28 6.99 -22.71
N ILE A 281 0.01 6.60 -22.93
CA ILE A 281 -0.46 6.18 -24.27
C ILE A 281 -1.26 7.24 -25.04
N HIS A 282 -1.70 8.35 -24.42
CA HIS A 282 -2.57 9.30 -25.10
C HIS A 282 -2.04 9.85 -26.43
N PRO A 283 -0.71 10.04 -26.68
CA PRO A 283 -0.25 10.45 -28.00
C PRO A 283 -0.49 9.40 -29.08
N TRP A 284 -0.39 8.11 -28.72
CA TRP A 284 -0.80 7.04 -29.64
C TRP A 284 -2.30 7.09 -29.92
N MET A 285 -3.12 7.38 -28.89
CA MET A 285 -4.57 7.54 -29.10
C MET A 285 -4.89 8.72 -30.00
N ILE A 286 -4.13 9.83 -29.92
CA ILE A 286 -4.25 10.97 -30.86
C ILE A 286 -3.95 10.49 -32.29
N VAL A 287 -2.88 9.74 -32.50
CA VAL A 287 -2.50 9.20 -33.81
C VAL A 287 -3.60 8.27 -34.34
N ILE A 288 -4.10 7.36 -33.51
CA ILE A 288 -5.17 6.40 -33.89
C ILE A 288 -6.46 7.15 -34.27
N VAL A 289 -6.90 8.11 -33.45
CA VAL A 289 -8.11 8.90 -33.72
C VAL A 289 -7.99 9.68 -35.03
N ARG A 290 -6.84 10.33 -35.26
CA ARG A 290 -6.58 11.07 -36.51
C ARG A 290 -6.48 10.16 -37.72
N MET A 291 -5.86 9.01 -37.59
CA MET A 291 -5.79 8.01 -38.65
C MET A 291 -7.17 7.46 -39.02
N PHE A 292 -7.96 7.10 -37.98
CA PHE A 292 -9.36 6.66 -38.18
C PHE A 292 -10.20 7.73 -38.89
N ALA A 293 -10.10 8.98 -38.44
CA ALA A 293 -10.80 10.10 -39.05
C ALA A 293 -10.44 10.33 -40.52
N LYS A 294 -9.15 10.14 -40.87
CA LYS A 294 -8.69 10.22 -42.28
C LYS A 294 -9.22 9.06 -43.10
N LEU A 295 -9.19 7.82 -42.60
CA LEU A 295 -9.68 6.62 -43.28
C LEU A 295 -11.19 6.66 -43.52
N THR A 296 -11.95 7.20 -42.58
CA THR A 296 -13.42 7.34 -42.68
C THR A 296 -13.85 8.66 -43.33
N HIS A 297 -12.92 9.51 -43.76
CA HIS A 297 -13.17 10.86 -44.29
C HIS A 297 -14.05 11.73 -43.35
N SER A 298 -13.98 11.49 -42.04
CA SER A 298 -14.78 12.24 -41.06
C SER A 298 -14.17 13.61 -40.75
N GLN A 299 -14.63 14.64 -41.48
CA GLN A 299 -14.22 16.05 -41.24
C GLN A 299 -14.61 16.53 -39.84
N ALA A 300 -15.71 16.00 -39.26
CA ALA A 300 -16.13 16.36 -37.92
C ALA A 300 -15.08 16.02 -36.87
N ILE A 301 -14.41 14.87 -36.98
CA ILE A 301 -13.34 14.46 -36.05
C ILE A 301 -12.05 15.25 -36.28
N LEU A 302 -11.73 15.56 -37.56
CA LEU A 302 -10.51 16.28 -37.91
C LEU A 302 -10.55 17.77 -37.52
N ASN A 303 -11.72 18.40 -37.63
CA ASN A 303 -11.87 19.83 -37.47
C ASN A 303 -12.38 20.26 -36.08
N HIS A 304 -12.81 19.31 -35.23
CA HIS A 304 -13.33 19.60 -33.89
C HIS A 304 -12.43 19.05 -32.80
N ASP A 305 -11.63 19.89 -32.19
CA ASP A 305 -10.71 19.60 -31.09
C ASP A 305 -11.43 19.02 -29.84
N VAL A 306 -12.66 19.46 -29.54
CA VAL A 306 -13.50 18.89 -28.48
C VAL A 306 -13.79 17.41 -28.75
N MET A 307 -14.15 17.05 -30.00
CA MET A 307 -14.39 15.66 -30.38
C MET A 307 -13.12 14.82 -30.26
N GLN A 308 -11.98 15.35 -30.71
CA GLN A 308 -10.68 14.70 -30.55
C GLN A 308 -10.36 14.44 -29.07
N PHE A 309 -10.52 15.48 -28.23
CA PHE A 309 -10.30 15.35 -26.78
C PHE A 309 -11.15 14.25 -26.15
N ILE A 310 -12.45 14.21 -26.44
CA ILE A 310 -13.37 13.20 -25.90
C ILE A 310 -12.95 11.81 -26.35
N LEU A 311 -12.72 11.59 -27.64
CA LEU A 311 -12.34 10.27 -28.19
C LEU A 311 -11.01 9.80 -27.63
N VAL A 312 -9.99 10.65 -27.59
CA VAL A 312 -8.68 10.33 -27.02
C VAL A 312 -8.78 10.00 -25.54
N SER A 313 -9.56 10.78 -24.78
CA SER A 313 -9.77 10.55 -23.34
C SER A 313 -10.47 9.22 -23.07
N VAL A 314 -11.55 8.92 -23.80
CA VAL A 314 -12.30 7.66 -23.66
C VAL A 314 -11.42 6.47 -24.02
N LEU A 315 -10.71 6.51 -25.15
CA LEU A 315 -9.84 5.41 -25.57
C LEU A 315 -8.68 5.19 -24.58
N SER A 316 -8.06 6.28 -24.11
CA SER A 316 -6.96 6.19 -23.13
C SER A 316 -7.46 5.64 -21.79
N MET A 317 -8.64 6.04 -21.34
CA MET A 317 -9.26 5.57 -20.11
C MET A 317 -9.67 4.10 -20.21
N THR A 318 -10.28 3.70 -21.34
CA THR A 318 -10.63 2.29 -21.60
C THR A 318 -9.41 1.39 -21.58
N ALA A 319 -8.32 1.81 -22.23
CA ALA A 319 -7.07 1.06 -22.19
C ALA A 319 -6.48 0.97 -20.78
N GLY A 320 -6.59 2.03 -19.97
CA GLY A 320 -6.22 2.02 -18.55
C GLY A 320 -7.05 1.04 -17.73
N MET A 321 -8.37 1.01 -17.94
CA MET A 321 -9.27 0.06 -17.29
C MET A 321 -8.97 -1.37 -17.72
N MET A 322 -8.74 -1.62 -19.01
CA MET A 322 -8.36 -2.94 -19.52
C MET A 322 -7.04 -3.42 -18.90
N TYR A 323 -6.04 -2.53 -18.81
CA TYR A 323 -4.77 -2.84 -18.14
C TYR A 323 -4.97 -3.20 -16.66
N HIS A 324 -5.80 -2.42 -15.94
CA HIS A 324 -6.12 -2.70 -14.54
C HIS A 324 -6.82 -4.06 -14.40
N THR A 325 -7.86 -4.32 -15.22
CA THR A 325 -8.58 -5.61 -15.23
C THR A 325 -7.66 -6.76 -15.56
N PHE A 326 -6.81 -6.62 -16.58
CA PHE A 326 -5.80 -7.61 -16.93
C PHE A 326 -4.85 -7.87 -15.76
N ARG A 327 -4.34 -6.82 -15.12
CA ARG A 327 -3.46 -6.92 -13.95
C ARG A 327 -4.12 -7.61 -12.75
N MET A 328 -5.43 -7.45 -12.59
CA MET A 328 -6.20 -8.07 -11.50
C MET A 328 -6.61 -9.51 -11.78
N HIS A 329 -6.95 -9.84 -13.04
CA HIS A 329 -7.38 -11.19 -13.44
C HIS A 329 -6.24 -12.13 -13.80
N TYR A 330 -5.13 -11.58 -14.31
CA TYR A 330 -3.90 -12.36 -14.36
C TYR A 330 -3.20 -12.12 -13.03
N PRO A 331 -3.28 -13.09 -12.07
CA PRO A 331 -2.41 -13.06 -10.93
C PRO A 331 -1.03 -12.81 -11.53
N ARG A 332 -0.31 -11.82 -11.03
CA ARG A 332 1.04 -11.47 -11.50
C ARG A 332 1.66 -12.76 -11.96
N ILE A 333 2.15 -12.82 -13.22
CA ILE A 333 3.20 -13.76 -13.54
C ILE A 333 4.21 -13.48 -12.45
N ARG A 334 4.04 -14.18 -11.34
CA ARG A 334 4.82 -13.99 -10.12
C ARG A 334 6.20 -14.28 -10.61
N ASN A 335 7.08 -13.35 -10.43
CA ASN A 335 8.47 -13.43 -10.79
C ASN A 335 8.87 -14.90 -10.92
N THR A 336 8.96 -15.42 -12.13
CA THR A 336 9.49 -16.77 -12.40
C THR A 336 10.90 -16.93 -11.84
N GLY A 337 11.46 -15.85 -11.25
CA GLY A 337 12.70 -15.78 -10.50
C GLY A 337 12.57 -15.65 -8.99
N SER A 338 11.35 -15.64 -8.41
CA SER A 338 11.20 -15.65 -6.94
C SER A 338 11.67 -17.00 -6.42
N ARG A 339 12.62 -16.97 -5.47
CA ARG A 339 13.16 -18.20 -4.87
C ARG A 339 12.16 -18.87 -3.92
N ASN A 340 11.30 -18.09 -3.26
CA ASN A 340 10.32 -18.55 -2.30
C ASN A 340 9.01 -17.80 -2.46
N GLN A 341 7.86 -18.41 -2.14
CA GLN A 341 6.53 -17.80 -2.23
C GLN A 341 5.64 -18.26 -1.09
N ILE A 342 4.84 -17.32 -0.56
CA ILE A 342 3.65 -17.62 0.24
C ILE A 342 2.44 -17.41 -0.67
N ILE A 343 1.54 -18.37 -0.70
CA ILE A 343 0.28 -18.31 -1.46
C ILE A 343 -0.86 -18.31 -0.45
N THR A 344 -1.73 -17.31 -0.54
CA THR A 344 -2.98 -17.22 0.24
C THR A 344 -4.15 -17.61 -0.65
N ASP A 345 -4.82 -18.68 -0.29
CA ASP A 345 -6.00 -19.21 -0.97
C ASP A 345 -7.27 -18.53 -0.43
N THR A 346 -7.80 -17.59 -1.19
CA THR A 346 -9.01 -16.85 -0.80
C THR A 346 -10.28 -17.68 -0.87
N ASP A 347 -10.33 -18.70 -1.71
CA ASP A 347 -11.49 -19.59 -1.82
C ASP A 347 -11.57 -20.50 -0.60
N ALA A 348 -10.41 -21.02 -0.15
CA ALA A 348 -10.31 -21.74 1.11
C ALA A 348 -10.69 -20.86 2.31
N LEU A 349 -10.29 -19.56 2.31
CA LEU A 349 -10.67 -18.62 3.37
C LEU A 349 -12.19 -18.46 3.45
N ILE A 350 -12.88 -18.26 2.32
CA ILE A 350 -14.34 -18.08 2.29
C ILE A 350 -15.05 -19.39 2.64
N HIS A 351 -14.56 -20.54 2.17
CA HIS A 351 -15.05 -21.83 2.60
C HIS A 351 -15.01 -21.99 4.12
N ASN A 352 -13.89 -21.64 4.74
CA ASN A 352 -13.73 -21.71 6.19
C ASN A 352 -14.69 -20.76 6.94
N ILE A 353 -14.87 -19.53 6.42
CA ILE A 353 -15.84 -18.59 6.99
C ILE A 353 -17.25 -19.17 6.98
N HIS A 354 -17.70 -19.76 5.89
CA HIS A 354 -19.04 -20.38 5.81
C HIS A 354 -19.16 -21.58 6.77
N SER A 355 -18.16 -22.45 6.79
CA SER A 355 -18.15 -23.62 7.70
C SER A 355 -18.17 -23.20 9.18
N LEU A 356 -17.47 -22.10 9.54
CA LEU A 356 -17.50 -21.56 10.91
C LEU A 356 -18.82 -20.86 11.22
N GLN A 357 -19.44 -20.15 10.27
CA GLN A 357 -20.75 -19.53 10.44
C GLN A 357 -21.84 -20.55 10.77
N GLU A 358 -21.80 -21.74 10.16
CA GLU A 358 -22.73 -22.83 10.46
C GLU A 358 -22.65 -23.33 11.91
N THR A 359 -21.51 -23.12 12.58
CA THR A 359 -21.32 -23.51 13.99
C THR A 359 -21.68 -22.40 14.98
N MET A 360 -21.88 -21.16 14.51
CA MET A 360 -22.17 -20.02 15.36
C MET A 360 -23.66 -19.93 15.72
N HIS A 361 -23.95 -19.21 16.80
CA HIS A 361 -25.32 -18.81 17.06
C HIS A 361 -25.80 -17.84 15.99
N LYS A 362 -27.06 -17.99 15.53
CA LYS A 362 -27.62 -17.23 14.36
C LYS A 362 -27.59 -15.72 14.52
N GLU A 363 -27.61 -15.20 15.74
CA GLU A 363 -27.60 -13.76 16.01
C GLU A 363 -26.19 -13.20 16.20
N SER A 364 -25.16 -14.06 16.24
CA SER A 364 -23.78 -13.64 16.39
C SER A 364 -23.14 -13.31 15.04
N GLU A 365 -22.29 -12.27 15.03
CA GLU A 365 -21.55 -11.85 13.86
C GLU A 365 -20.06 -12.19 14.00
N ILE A 366 -19.38 -12.38 12.88
CA ILE A 366 -17.94 -12.60 12.85
C ILE A 366 -17.21 -11.26 13.02
N MET A 367 -16.30 -11.20 14.00
CA MET A 367 -15.24 -10.21 14.06
C MET A 367 -13.93 -10.89 13.63
N ALA A 368 -13.46 -10.62 12.43
CA ALA A 368 -12.26 -11.24 11.86
C ALA A 368 -10.99 -10.65 12.48
N VAL A 369 -10.18 -11.49 13.13
CA VAL A 369 -8.92 -11.09 13.77
C VAL A 369 -7.78 -11.22 12.76
N ILE A 370 -7.33 -10.08 12.24
CA ILE A 370 -6.35 -9.99 11.14
C ILE A 370 -5.05 -9.27 11.54
N LYS A 371 -4.71 -9.33 12.83
CA LYS A 371 -3.44 -8.80 13.36
C LYS A 371 -2.23 -9.56 12.83
N ALA A 372 -1.03 -9.01 12.97
CA ALA A 372 0.24 -9.57 12.52
C ALA A 372 0.19 -9.98 11.03
N ASP A 373 -0.20 -9.01 10.17
CA ASP A 373 -0.37 -9.21 8.73
C ASP A 373 -1.31 -10.37 8.39
N ALA A 374 -2.49 -10.41 9.06
CA ALA A 374 -3.44 -11.53 8.97
C ALA A 374 -2.78 -12.88 9.27
N TYR A 375 -1.99 -12.97 10.34
CA TYR A 375 -1.20 -14.16 10.68
C TYR A 375 -0.26 -14.60 9.53
N GLY A 376 0.35 -13.63 8.84
CA GLY A 376 1.25 -13.88 7.71
C GLY A 376 0.56 -14.21 6.37
N HIS A 377 -0.76 -14.06 6.29
CA HIS A 377 -1.56 -14.34 5.09
C HIS A 377 -1.74 -13.13 4.15
N ASP A 378 -1.06 -12.01 4.38
CA ASP A 378 -1.27 -10.72 3.71
C ASP A 378 -2.60 -10.05 4.10
N ALA A 379 -2.52 -9.10 5.02
CA ALA A 379 -3.69 -8.39 5.58
C ALA A 379 -4.53 -7.68 4.50
N TYR A 380 -3.90 -7.21 3.41
CA TYR A 380 -4.62 -6.63 2.27
C TYR A 380 -5.52 -7.65 1.57
N THR A 381 -4.95 -8.80 1.21
CA THR A 381 -5.68 -9.88 0.52
C THR A 381 -6.82 -10.40 1.38
N VAL A 382 -6.53 -10.69 2.65
CA VAL A 382 -7.52 -11.25 3.59
C VAL A 382 -8.64 -10.24 3.86
N SER A 383 -8.31 -9.01 4.27
CA SER A 383 -9.34 -8.02 4.64
C SER A 383 -10.24 -7.63 3.49
N THR A 384 -9.67 -7.40 2.30
CA THR A 384 -10.47 -7.04 1.12
C THR A 384 -11.34 -8.20 0.63
N CYS A 385 -10.87 -9.44 0.76
CA CYS A 385 -11.68 -10.62 0.46
C CYS A 385 -12.84 -10.75 1.43
N LEU A 386 -12.58 -10.67 2.74
CA LEU A 386 -13.61 -10.81 3.78
C LEU A 386 -14.67 -9.70 3.71
N GLU A 387 -14.27 -8.42 3.54
CA GLU A 387 -15.21 -7.30 3.43
C GLU A 387 -16.13 -7.46 2.22
N LYS A 388 -15.63 -7.92 1.07
CA LYS A 388 -16.43 -8.23 -0.12
C LYS A 388 -17.45 -9.34 0.11
N HIS A 389 -17.19 -10.25 1.05
CA HIS A 389 -18.08 -11.35 1.40
C HIS A 389 -18.92 -11.09 2.65
N GLY A 390 -19.08 -9.81 3.03
CA GLY A 390 -20.03 -9.40 4.07
C GLY A 390 -19.49 -9.47 5.50
N ILE A 391 -18.19 -9.59 5.71
CA ILE A 391 -17.59 -9.45 7.04
C ILE A 391 -17.29 -7.98 7.30
N HIS A 392 -18.00 -7.38 8.27
CA HIS A 392 -17.95 -5.95 8.53
C HIS A 392 -17.28 -5.57 9.86
N HIS A 393 -16.73 -6.53 10.60
CA HIS A 393 -16.04 -6.28 11.86
C HIS A 393 -14.66 -6.93 11.82
N PHE A 394 -13.63 -6.12 12.04
CA PHE A 394 -12.24 -6.54 12.07
C PHE A 394 -11.61 -6.25 13.43
N ALA A 395 -10.61 -7.03 13.80
CA ALA A 395 -9.82 -6.76 14.99
C ALA A 395 -8.32 -6.92 14.69
N VAL A 396 -7.54 -5.96 15.19
CA VAL A 396 -6.09 -5.88 15.02
C VAL A 396 -5.39 -5.69 16.38
N ALA A 397 -4.06 -5.80 16.43
CA ALA A 397 -3.32 -5.62 17.68
C ALA A 397 -2.94 -4.17 17.93
N THR A 398 -2.65 -3.39 16.90
CA THR A 398 -2.06 -2.04 17.00
C THR A 398 -2.81 -1.03 16.15
N ILE A 399 -2.67 0.25 16.52
CA ILE A 399 -3.23 1.36 15.72
C ILE A 399 -2.59 1.42 14.32
N ASP A 400 -1.30 1.05 14.17
CA ASP A 400 -0.63 1.07 12.87
C ASP A 400 -1.23 0.02 11.92
N GLU A 401 -1.54 -1.19 12.41
CA GLU A 401 -2.28 -2.20 11.64
C GLU A 401 -3.68 -1.69 11.24
N ALA A 402 -4.40 -1.05 12.15
CA ALA A 402 -5.73 -0.49 11.89
C ALA A 402 -5.67 0.59 10.79
N ILE A 403 -4.72 1.50 10.90
CA ILE A 403 -4.49 2.56 9.91
C ILE A 403 -4.11 1.94 8.55
N GLU A 404 -3.31 0.89 8.54
CA GLU A 404 -2.94 0.18 7.32
C GLU A 404 -4.17 -0.42 6.62
N LEU A 405 -5.09 -1.02 7.36
CA LEU A 405 -6.37 -1.50 6.81
C LEU A 405 -7.21 -0.37 6.21
N ARG A 406 -7.28 0.79 6.87
CA ARG A 406 -7.94 1.98 6.30
C ARG A 406 -7.28 2.41 4.99
N HIS A 407 -5.96 2.27 4.90
CA HIS A 407 -5.21 2.56 3.68
C HIS A 407 -5.44 1.54 2.57
N TYR A 408 -5.84 0.32 2.90
CA TYR A 408 -6.30 -0.69 1.94
C TYR A 408 -7.71 -0.42 1.42
N GLY A 409 -8.41 0.57 2.02
CA GLY A 409 -9.77 0.94 1.65
C GLY A 409 -10.85 0.23 2.46
N ILE A 410 -10.48 -0.49 3.52
CA ILE A 410 -11.45 -1.12 4.43
C ILE A 410 -12.27 -0.02 5.13
N THR A 411 -13.58 -0.10 4.98
CA THR A 411 -14.56 0.84 5.55
C THR A 411 -15.25 0.30 6.79
N SER A 412 -15.25 -1.00 6.96
CA SER A 412 -15.84 -1.75 8.07
C SER A 412 -15.25 -1.38 9.44
N ASP A 413 -15.91 -1.74 10.52
CA ASP A 413 -15.44 -1.46 11.88
C ASP A 413 -14.12 -2.15 12.19
N ILE A 414 -13.19 -1.44 12.85
CA ILE A 414 -11.89 -1.98 13.24
C ILE A 414 -11.68 -1.74 14.73
N LEU A 415 -11.58 -2.83 15.50
CA LEU A 415 -11.24 -2.85 16.91
C LEU A 415 -9.73 -3.04 17.10
N ILE A 416 -9.09 -2.14 17.83
CA ILE A 416 -7.71 -2.30 18.30
C ILE A 416 -7.73 -3.03 19.63
N LEU A 417 -7.22 -4.27 19.67
CA LEU A 417 -7.20 -5.14 20.84
C LEU A 417 -6.13 -4.74 21.87
N GLY A 418 -5.09 -4.03 21.44
CA GLY A 418 -3.95 -3.64 22.26
C GLY A 418 -3.97 -2.19 22.72
N TYR A 419 -2.84 -1.78 23.31
CA TYR A 419 -2.60 -0.41 23.78
C TYR A 419 -2.32 0.54 22.61
N THR A 420 -2.93 1.73 22.67
CA THR A 420 -2.56 2.88 21.84
C THR A 420 -2.12 4.02 22.77
N ASP A 421 -0.99 4.66 22.47
CA ASP A 421 -0.54 5.84 23.23
C ASP A 421 -1.63 6.94 23.17
N PRO A 422 -2.08 7.50 24.30
CA PRO A 422 -3.10 8.55 24.30
C PRO A 422 -2.76 9.77 23.43
N ARG A 423 -1.48 10.06 23.19
CA ARG A 423 -1.05 11.12 22.28
C ARG A 423 -1.43 10.88 20.81
N ARG A 424 -1.83 9.65 20.46
CA ARG A 424 -2.32 9.27 19.12
C ARG A 424 -3.84 9.26 19.01
N ILE A 425 -4.56 9.85 19.97
CA ILE A 425 -6.03 9.83 19.98
C ILE A 425 -6.63 10.48 18.73
N HIS A 426 -5.99 11.52 18.19
CA HIS A 426 -6.40 12.16 16.94
C HIS A 426 -6.38 11.20 15.75
N GLU A 427 -5.51 10.19 15.74
CA GLU A 427 -5.50 9.16 14.72
C GLU A 427 -6.68 8.18 14.91
N LEU A 428 -7.00 7.80 16.16
CA LEU A 428 -8.19 7.00 16.48
C LEU A 428 -9.46 7.68 15.96
N HIS A 429 -9.59 8.97 16.26
CA HIS A 429 -10.72 9.79 15.80
C HIS A 429 -10.74 9.91 14.26
N ARG A 430 -9.62 10.30 13.66
CA ARG A 430 -9.48 10.55 12.22
C ARG A 430 -9.79 9.34 11.35
N TYR A 431 -9.37 8.16 11.81
CA TYR A 431 -9.53 6.91 11.06
C TYR A 431 -10.76 6.12 11.50
N HIS A 432 -11.61 6.69 12.36
CA HIS A 432 -12.81 6.04 12.91
C HIS A 432 -12.51 4.64 13.43
N LEU A 433 -11.53 4.56 14.35
CA LEU A 433 -11.08 3.31 14.94
C LEU A 433 -11.70 3.12 16.31
N THR A 434 -12.02 1.88 16.65
CA THR A 434 -12.51 1.50 17.97
C THR A 434 -11.35 1.05 18.85
N GLN A 435 -11.18 1.68 20.03
CA GLN A 435 -10.09 1.37 20.95
C GLN A 435 -10.54 0.46 22.09
N THR A 436 -9.75 -0.55 22.43
CA THR A 436 -9.94 -1.30 23.67
C THR A 436 -9.51 -0.48 24.89
N LEU A 437 -10.40 -0.33 25.87
CA LEU A 437 -10.11 0.27 27.16
C LEU A 437 -9.55 -0.82 28.09
N LEU A 438 -8.26 -0.69 28.43
CA LEU A 438 -7.51 -1.72 29.16
C LEU A 438 -7.82 -1.72 30.67
N ASP A 439 -8.06 -0.54 31.22
CA ASP A 439 -8.50 -0.27 32.60
C ASP A 439 -9.09 1.14 32.70
N GLU A 440 -9.54 1.53 33.92
CA GLU A 440 -10.12 2.86 34.17
C GLU A 440 -9.07 3.98 34.02
N THR A 441 -7.83 3.75 34.42
CA THR A 441 -6.75 4.74 34.34
C THR A 441 -6.45 5.08 32.89
N TYR A 442 -6.35 4.05 32.03
CA TYR A 442 -6.14 4.24 30.60
C TYR A 442 -7.33 4.96 29.93
N ALA A 443 -8.57 4.60 30.31
CA ALA A 443 -9.76 5.28 29.81
C ALA A 443 -9.76 6.77 30.18
N ARG A 444 -9.39 7.13 31.43
CA ARG A 444 -9.26 8.52 31.88
C ARG A 444 -8.16 9.28 31.11
N ASN A 445 -7.03 8.64 30.82
CA ASN A 445 -5.93 9.25 30.05
C ASN A 445 -6.37 9.55 28.62
N LEU A 446 -7.09 8.65 27.95
CA LEU A 446 -7.68 8.91 26.65
C LEU A 446 -8.70 10.05 26.70
N ASN A 447 -9.62 10.02 27.67
CA ASN A 447 -10.64 11.04 27.83
C ASN A 447 -10.05 12.44 28.09
N ALA A 448 -8.90 12.53 28.78
CA ALA A 448 -8.22 13.80 29.06
C ALA A 448 -7.65 14.49 27.81
N MET A 449 -7.60 13.80 26.67
CA MET A 449 -7.17 14.37 25.39
C MET A 449 -8.30 15.14 24.67
N HIS A 450 -9.54 15.09 25.18
CA HIS A 450 -10.71 15.83 24.69
C HIS A 450 -11.09 15.56 23.23
N GLU A 451 -10.77 14.37 22.71
CA GLU A 451 -11.24 13.91 21.40
C GLU A 451 -12.21 12.73 21.53
N SER A 452 -13.32 12.80 20.78
CA SER A 452 -14.35 11.76 20.83
C SER A 452 -13.92 10.54 20.02
N ILE A 453 -13.89 9.37 20.66
CA ILE A 453 -13.56 8.09 20.03
C ILE A 453 -14.56 7.00 20.42
N THR A 454 -14.69 5.98 19.56
CA THR A 454 -15.43 4.75 19.88
C THR A 454 -14.54 3.80 20.67
N ALA A 455 -15.11 3.07 21.64
CA ALA A 455 -14.35 2.18 22.48
C ALA A 455 -15.13 0.93 22.91
N HIS A 456 -14.38 -0.16 23.20
CA HIS A 456 -14.87 -1.36 23.87
C HIS A 456 -14.15 -1.55 25.21
N ILE A 457 -14.88 -1.90 26.26
CA ILE A 457 -14.31 -2.19 27.59
C ILE A 457 -13.81 -3.63 27.62
N ALA A 458 -12.56 -3.84 27.98
CA ALA A 458 -12.06 -5.16 28.36
C ALA A 458 -12.41 -5.48 29.82
N VAL A 459 -12.83 -6.74 30.09
CA VAL A 459 -13.11 -7.27 31.43
C VAL A 459 -12.16 -8.45 31.68
N ASP A 460 -11.44 -8.40 32.79
CA ASP A 460 -10.54 -9.49 33.18
C ASP A 460 -11.26 -10.52 34.04
N THR A 461 -11.70 -11.59 33.44
CA THR A 461 -12.38 -12.70 34.13
C THR A 461 -11.45 -13.82 34.59
N GLY A 462 -10.13 -13.62 34.51
CA GLY A 462 -9.13 -14.60 34.99
C GLY A 462 -7.94 -14.83 34.08
N MET A 463 -7.80 -14.11 32.97
CA MET A 463 -6.61 -14.17 32.14
C MET A 463 -5.45 -13.30 32.65
N HIS A 464 -5.77 -12.26 33.43
CA HIS A 464 -4.82 -11.34 34.06
C HIS A 464 -3.85 -10.64 33.12
N ARG A 465 -4.36 -10.25 31.93
CA ARG A 465 -3.58 -9.57 30.91
C ARG A 465 -4.00 -8.11 30.73
N ILE A 466 -5.28 -7.87 30.51
CA ILE A 466 -5.92 -6.55 30.40
C ILE A 466 -7.36 -6.66 30.89
N GLY A 467 -7.93 -5.55 31.29
CA GLY A 467 -9.36 -5.48 31.62
C GLY A 467 -9.63 -4.97 33.03
N VAL A 468 -10.82 -4.42 33.20
CA VAL A 468 -11.38 -4.06 34.51
C VAL A 468 -11.84 -5.33 35.23
N SER A 469 -11.70 -5.39 36.57
CA SER A 469 -12.24 -6.51 37.34
C SER A 469 -13.74 -6.68 37.11
N PRO A 470 -14.25 -7.92 36.89
CA PRO A 470 -15.68 -8.18 36.68
C PRO A 470 -16.54 -7.80 37.90
N THR A 471 -15.93 -7.72 39.08
CA THR A 471 -16.60 -7.32 40.33
C THR A 471 -16.57 -5.82 40.59
N ASP A 472 -15.77 -5.04 39.85
CA ASP A 472 -15.69 -3.59 39.98
C ASP A 472 -16.67 -2.86 39.06
N SER A 473 -17.96 -3.02 39.32
CA SER A 473 -19.02 -2.33 38.56
C SER A 473 -18.93 -0.80 38.67
N GLN A 474 -18.28 -0.25 39.70
CA GLN A 474 -18.09 1.19 39.82
C GLN A 474 -17.11 1.75 38.82
N SER A 475 -15.96 1.07 38.58
CA SER A 475 -15.01 1.45 37.53
C SER A 475 -15.66 1.43 36.16
N ILE A 476 -16.45 0.39 35.86
CA ILE A 476 -17.17 0.30 34.58
C ILE A 476 -18.14 1.48 34.42
N ARG A 477 -18.91 1.79 35.45
CA ARG A 477 -19.85 2.95 35.43
C ARG A 477 -19.11 4.28 35.25
N ARG A 478 -17.94 4.48 35.89
CA ARG A 478 -17.14 5.70 35.73
C ARG A 478 -16.62 5.82 34.30
N ILE A 479 -16.18 4.71 33.68
CA ILE A 479 -15.76 4.67 32.25
C ILE A 479 -16.92 5.07 31.34
N LEU A 480 -18.11 4.51 31.55
CA LEU A 480 -19.31 4.81 30.77
C LEU A 480 -19.77 6.28 30.87
N CYS A 481 -19.38 7.00 31.95
CA CYS A 481 -19.67 8.42 32.14
C CYS A 481 -18.60 9.36 31.53
N LEU A 482 -17.54 8.86 30.92
CA LEU A 482 -16.48 9.71 30.34
C LEU A 482 -16.95 10.34 29.01
N PRO A 483 -17.03 11.68 28.92
CA PRO A 483 -17.78 12.37 27.86
C PRO A 483 -17.18 12.25 26.47
N PHE A 484 -15.88 11.94 26.35
CA PHE A 484 -15.21 11.79 25.06
C PHE A 484 -15.03 10.33 24.62
N LEU A 485 -15.51 9.36 25.42
CA LEU A 485 -15.46 7.95 25.09
C LEU A 485 -16.87 7.41 24.78
N HIS A 486 -17.10 7.12 23.50
CA HIS A 486 -18.35 6.46 23.09
C HIS A 486 -18.19 4.94 23.20
N VAL A 487 -18.55 4.39 24.35
CA VAL A 487 -18.44 2.95 24.62
C VAL A 487 -19.58 2.21 23.91
N THR A 488 -19.25 1.36 22.94
CA THR A 488 -20.20 0.59 22.13
C THR A 488 -20.15 -0.90 22.41
N GLY A 489 -19.10 -1.40 23.09
CA GLY A 489 -18.97 -2.81 23.37
C GLY A 489 -18.22 -3.12 24.66
N ILE A 490 -18.35 -4.38 25.10
CA ILE A 490 -17.69 -4.93 26.27
C ILE A 490 -17.32 -6.39 26.02
N PHE A 491 -16.13 -6.81 26.46
CA PHE A 491 -15.66 -8.16 26.17
C PHE A 491 -14.73 -8.75 27.23
N THR A 492 -14.63 -10.07 27.23
CA THR A 492 -13.57 -10.79 27.92
C THR A 492 -12.85 -11.77 26.99
N HIS A 493 -11.84 -12.47 27.49
CA HIS A 493 -11.08 -13.48 26.73
C HIS A 493 -10.87 -14.74 27.56
N LEU A 494 -11.32 -15.87 27.02
CA LEU A 494 -11.18 -17.18 27.63
C LEU A 494 -9.74 -17.68 27.44
N CYS A 495 -9.05 -18.03 28.51
CA CYS A 495 -7.62 -18.35 28.44
C CYS A 495 -7.29 -19.82 28.21
N VAL A 496 -8.23 -20.75 28.51
CA VAL A 496 -8.04 -22.20 28.38
C VAL A 496 -9.21 -22.88 27.66
N SER A 497 -9.92 -22.12 26.79
CA SER A 497 -11.06 -22.65 26.02
C SER A 497 -10.68 -23.67 24.95
N ASP A 498 -9.39 -23.87 24.68
CA ASP A 498 -8.82 -24.90 23.82
C ASP A 498 -8.56 -26.24 24.52
N SER A 499 -8.64 -26.31 25.84
CA SER A 499 -8.46 -27.52 26.63
C SER A 499 -9.79 -28.23 26.94
N ARG A 500 -9.74 -29.55 26.98
CA ARG A 500 -10.88 -30.43 27.38
C ARG A 500 -10.68 -31.07 28.72
N ARG A 501 -9.63 -30.69 29.49
CA ARG A 501 -9.46 -31.15 30.87
C ARG A 501 -10.56 -30.60 31.75
N GLN A 502 -11.06 -31.42 32.70
CA GLN A 502 -12.20 -31.04 33.53
C GLN A 502 -11.94 -29.75 34.34
N GLU A 503 -10.72 -29.56 34.82
CA GLU A 503 -10.33 -28.33 35.54
C GLU A 503 -10.38 -27.05 34.65
N ASP A 504 -9.97 -27.19 33.39
CA ASP A 504 -9.97 -26.09 32.43
C ASP A 504 -11.37 -25.76 31.93
N ILE A 505 -12.24 -26.77 31.79
CA ILE A 505 -13.67 -26.60 31.50
C ILE A 505 -14.34 -25.80 32.63
N LEU A 506 -14.16 -26.21 33.87
CA LEU A 506 -14.71 -25.53 35.06
C LEU A 506 -14.18 -24.08 35.17
N PHE A 507 -12.90 -23.87 34.87
CA PHE A 507 -12.31 -22.53 34.86
C PHE A 507 -12.93 -21.66 33.78
N THR A 508 -13.10 -22.19 32.57
CA THR A 508 -13.72 -21.48 31.45
C THR A 508 -15.19 -21.12 31.75
N GLU A 509 -15.97 -22.04 32.30
CA GLU A 509 -17.35 -21.82 32.73
C GLU A 509 -17.42 -20.74 33.81
N ASN A 510 -16.47 -20.72 34.75
CA ASN A 510 -16.38 -19.66 35.75
C ASN A 510 -16.04 -18.27 35.11
N GLN A 511 -15.13 -18.23 34.12
CA GLN A 511 -14.85 -16.99 33.37
C GLN A 511 -16.13 -16.44 32.71
N ILE A 512 -16.92 -17.31 32.09
CA ILE A 512 -18.19 -16.97 31.45
C ILE A 512 -19.18 -16.45 32.48
N ALA A 513 -19.37 -17.17 33.61
CA ALA A 513 -20.29 -16.76 34.68
C ALA A 513 -19.90 -15.41 35.28
N LEU A 514 -18.62 -15.13 35.47
CA LEU A 514 -18.13 -13.83 35.96
C LEU A 514 -18.44 -12.70 34.95
N PHE A 515 -18.31 -12.98 33.66
CA PHE A 515 -18.65 -11.99 32.65
C PHE A 515 -20.16 -11.71 32.59
N ASP A 516 -20.99 -12.74 32.64
CA ASP A 516 -22.44 -12.62 32.64
C ASP A 516 -22.94 -11.88 33.90
N ALA A 517 -22.37 -12.14 35.07
CA ALA A 517 -22.63 -11.40 36.29
C ALA A 517 -22.23 -9.92 36.18
N CYS A 518 -21.10 -9.64 35.53
CA CYS A 518 -20.67 -8.28 35.20
C CYS A 518 -21.68 -7.56 34.31
N LEU A 519 -22.18 -8.19 33.27
CA LEU A 519 -23.20 -7.66 32.35
C LEU A 519 -24.52 -7.38 33.08
N ALA A 520 -24.96 -8.30 33.95
CA ALA A 520 -26.17 -8.15 34.75
C ALA A 520 -26.09 -6.96 35.72
N GLY A 521 -24.87 -6.56 36.13
CA GLY A 521 -24.61 -5.39 36.98
C GLY A 521 -24.62 -4.05 36.26
N LEU A 522 -24.74 -4.02 34.95
CA LEU A 522 -24.80 -2.79 34.13
C LEU A 522 -26.18 -2.13 34.27
N PRO A 523 -26.26 -0.77 34.11
CA PRO A 523 -27.54 -0.07 34.06
C PRO A 523 -28.42 -0.59 32.90
N ALA A 524 -29.71 -0.81 33.17
CA ALA A 524 -30.66 -1.39 32.22
C ALA A 524 -30.86 -0.61 30.91
N ASN A 525 -30.51 0.67 30.92
CA ASN A 525 -30.58 1.54 29.72
C ASN A 525 -29.32 1.52 28.87
N ILE A 526 -28.31 0.73 29.23
CA ILE A 526 -27.04 0.62 28.49
C ILE A 526 -27.05 -0.68 27.72
N HIS A 527 -26.94 -0.57 26.39
CA HIS A 527 -26.85 -1.69 25.47
C HIS A 527 -25.45 -1.68 24.82
N LEU A 528 -24.61 -2.63 25.21
CA LEU A 528 -23.27 -2.80 24.66
C LEU A 528 -23.20 -4.08 23.86
N LYS A 529 -22.48 -4.04 22.73
CA LYS A 529 -22.13 -5.25 21.99
C LYS A 529 -21.18 -6.12 22.80
N THR A 530 -21.49 -7.39 22.92
CA THR A 530 -20.77 -8.34 23.77
C THR A 530 -19.95 -9.32 22.97
N HIS A 531 -18.73 -9.65 23.41
CA HIS A 531 -17.93 -10.70 22.78
C HIS A 531 -16.99 -11.43 23.76
N VAL A 532 -17.03 -12.74 23.72
CA VAL A 532 -16.30 -13.63 24.65
C VAL A 532 -15.42 -14.61 23.86
N GLN A 533 -16.00 -15.31 22.89
CA GLN A 533 -15.39 -16.38 22.14
C GLN A 533 -14.29 -15.89 21.19
N ALA A 534 -13.19 -16.64 21.13
CA ALA A 534 -12.24 -16.67 20.03
C ALA A 534 -12.43 -17.99 19.27
N SER A 535 -11.50 -18.38 18.38
CA SER A 535 -11.58 -19.60 17.57
C SER A 535 -11.89 -20.84 18.42
N SER A 536 -11.06 -21.14 19.43
CA SER A 536 -11.28 -22.32 20.30
C SER A 536 -12.54 -22.19 21.16
N GLY A 537 -12.86 -20.96 21.57
CA GLY A 537 -14.10 -20.68 22.30
C GLY A 537 -15.36 -20.99 21.49
N LEU A 538 -15.37 -20.73 20.18
CA LEU A 538 -16.44 -21.14 19.29
C LEU A 538 -16.51 -22.66 19.17
N LEU A 539 -15.39 -23.31 18.89
CA LEU A 539 -15.35 -24.74 18.61
C LEU A 539 -15.71 -25.62 19.85
N ASN A 540 -15.46 -25.11 21.06
CA ASN A 540 -15.72 -25.87 22.30
C ASN A 540 -16.96 -25.40 23.07
N TYR A 541 -17.46 -24.19 22.83
CA TYR A 541 -18.63 -23.61 23.48
C TYR A 541 -19.57 -22.95 22.45
N PRO A 542 -20.03 -23.68 21.40
CA PRO A 542 -20.83 -23.12 20.30
C PRO A 542 -22.21 -22.60 20.74
N GLN A 543 -22.70 -23.01 21.92
CA GLN A 543 -23.99 -22.61 22.47
C GLN A 543 -24.02 -21.18 23.02
N LEU A 544 -22.88 -20.50 23.17
CA LEU A 544 -22.83 -19.15 23.74
C LEU A 544 -23.43 -18.11 22.79
N LYS A 545 -24.16 -17.15 23.36
CA LYS A 545 -24.96 -16.14 22.63
C LYS A 545 -24.46 -14.75 22.92
N TYR A 546 -23.33 -14.38 22.33
CA TYR A 546 -22.80 -13.01 22.37
C TYR A 546 -22.83 -12.40 20.97
N ASP A 547 -22.82 -11.06 20.87
CA ASP A 547 -22.97 -10.37 19.59
C ASP A 547 -21.86 -10.68 18.60
N TYR A 548 -20.59 -10.80 19.06
CA TYR A 548 -19.48 -11.10 18.16
C TYR A 548 -18.70 -12.35 18.60
N VAL A 549 -18.23 -13.08 17.57
CA VAL A 549 -17.20 -14.13 17.70
C VAL A 549 -15.92 -13.65 17.05
N ARG A 550 -14.81 -13.56 17.81
CA ARG A 550 -13.51 -13.10 17.31
C ARG A 550 -12.75 -14.26 16.66
N LEU A 551 -12.95 -14.49 15.39
CA LEU A 551 -12.28 -15.55 14.65
C LEU A 551 -10.86 -15.12 14.24
N GLY A 552 -9.88 -15.92 14.65
CA GLY A 552 -8.47 -15.80 14.26
C GLY A 552 -8.01 -17.05 13.53
N ILE A 553 -7.27 -17.92 14.24
CA ILE A 553 -6.55 -19.04 13.63
C ILE A 553 -7.43 -20.01 12.84
N SER A 554 -8.68 -20.26 13.28
CA SER A 554 -9.57 -21.20 12.60
C SER A 554 -10.02 -20.72 11.22
N MET A 555 -10.19 -19.41 11.00
CA MET A 555 -10.53 -18.94 9.66
C MET A 555 -9.41 -19.15 8.64
N TYR A 556 -8.17 -19.31 9.10
CA TYR A 556 -7.04 -19.67 8.25
C TYR A 556 -6.87 -21.19 8.03
N GLY A 557 -7.85 -21.99 8.46
CA GLY A 557 -7.84 -23.44 8.25
C GLY A 557 -6.88 -24.18 9.16
N VAL A 558 -6.53 -23.59 10.30
CA VAL A 558 -5.62 -24.18 11.28
C VAL A 558 -6.37 -24.34 12.60
N SER A 559 -6.40 -25.58 13.11
CA SER A 559 -6.90 -25.87 14.46
C SER A 559 -5.82 -25.64 15.50
N SER A 560 -6.20 -25.40 16.75
CA SER A 560 -5.31 -25.55 17.90
C SER A 560 -4.88 -27.01 18.03
N ALA A 561 -3.75 -27.27 18.72
CA ALA A 561 -3.07 -28.54 18.73
C ALA A 561 -3.89 -29.73 19.33
N ASP A 562 -4.96 -29.47 20.07
CA ASP A 562 -5.82 -30.51 20.63
C ASP A 562 -6.87 -30.95 19.60
N GLU A 563 -6.78 -32.19 19.16
CA GLU A 563 -7.62 -32.79 18.10
C GLU A 563 -9.12 -32.92 18.46
N TYR A 564 -9.51 -32.66 19.71
CA TYR A 564 -10.86 -32.92 20.22
C TYR A 564 -11.62 -31.63 20.56
N THR A 565 -12.16 -31.00 19.54
CA THR A 565 -13.15 -29.93 19.73
C THR A 565 -14.58 -30.49 19.72
N VAL A 566 -15.51 -29.81 20.39
CA VAL A 566 -16.92 -30.21 20.43
C VAL A 566 -17.54 -30.17 19.05
N VAL A 567 -17.17 -29.14 18.27
CA VAL A 567 -17.57 -29.01 16.86
C VAL A 567 -16.33 -29.10 15.99
N GLN A 568 -16.42 -29.83 14.89
CA GLN A 568 -15.34 -30.03 13.93
C GLN A 568 -15.79 -29.53 12.54
N PRO A 569 -15.70 -28.22 12.26
CA PRO A 569 -16.01 -27.68 10.95
C PRO A 569 -15.01 -28.19 9.89
N ASP A 570 -15.46 -28.29 8.65
CA ASP A 570 -14.60 -28.63 7.52
C ASP A 570 -13.72 -27.41 7.18
N LEU A 571 -12.47 -27.41 7.64
CA LEU A 571 -11.53 -26.30 7.43
C LEU A 571 -10.42 -26.68 6.45
N LYS A 572 -10.14 -25.77 5.52
CA LYS A 572 -9.08 -25.91 4.52
C LYS A 572 -7.92 -24.97 4.82
N PRO A 573 -6.65 -25.43 4.73
CA PRO A 573 -5.49 -24.54 4.87
C PRO A 573 -5.54 -23.40 3.87
N VAL A 574 -5.44 -22.16 4.37
CA VAL A 574 -5.48 -20.92 3.55
C VAL A 574 -4.09 -20.53 3.07
N LEU A 575 -3.03 -20.93 3.76
CA LEU A 575 -1.65 -20.58 3.42
C LEU A 575 -0.86 -21.80 2.97
N SER A 576 -0.09 -21.63 1.90
CA SER A 576 0.94 -22.57 1.48
C SER A 576 2.28 -21.87 1.22
N ILE A 577 3.38 -22.53 1.59
CA ILE A 577 4.74 -22.02 1.43
C ILE A 577 5.44 -22.87 0.37
N HIS A 578 5.93 -22.22 -0.66
CA HIS A 578 6.60 -22.85 -1.79
C HIS A 578 8.03 -22.34 -1.92
N SER A 579 8.94 -23.26 -2.20
CA SER A 579 10.34 -23.03 -2.51
C SER A 579 10.72 -23.88 -3.72
N LYS A 580 12.00 -23.90 -4.09
CA LYS A 580 12.51 -24.72 -5.17
C LYS A 580 13.86 -25.31 -4.84
N ILE A 581 14.20 -26.41 -5.51
CA ILE A 581 15.54 -27.00 -5.45
C ILE A 581 16.51 -26.13 -6.27
N VAL A 582 17.58 -25.65 -5.63
CA VAL A 582 18.60 -24.83 -6.31
C VAL A 582 19.91 -25.57 -6.54
N LEU A 583 20.11 -26.69 -5.85
CA LEU A 583 21.32 -27.50 -5.99
C LEU A 583 21.00 -28.96 -5.60
N LEU A 584 21.51 -29.91 -6.35
CA LEU A 584 21.56 -31.33 -6.02
C LEU A 584 23.01 -31.74 -5.79
N ARG A 585 23.26 -32.52 -4.73
CA ARG A 585 24.58 -32.93 -4.34
C ARG A 585 24.59 -34.41 -3.92
N HIS A 586 25.42 -35.21 -4.55
CA HIS A 586 25.72 -36.57 -4.06
C HIS A 586 26.62 -36.48 -2.84
N VAL A 587 26.24 -37.14 -1.77
CA VAL A 587 26.95 -37.24 -0.48
C VAL A 587 27.18 -38.70 -0.16
N PRO A 588 28.45 -39.16 -0.05
CA PRO A 588 28.76 -40.55 0.23
C PRO A 588 28.27 -41.01 1.61
N SER A 589 28.03 -42.30 1.76
CA SER A 589 27.76 -42.93 3.05
C SER A 589 28.85 -42.59 4.06
N GLY A 590 28.47 -42.24 5.29
CA GLY A 590 29.39 -41.85 6.36
C GLY A 590 29.70 -40.32 6.39
N ASP A 591 29.46 -39.59 5.33
CA ASP A 591 29.64 -38.11 5.30
C ASP A 591 28.51 -37.41 6.05
N THR A 592 28.82 -36.20 6.52
CA THR A 592 27.91 -35.40 7.36
C THR A 592 27.39 -34.17 6.63
N VAL A 593 26.16 -33.76 6.99
CA VAL A 593 25.47 -32.61 6.36
C VAL A 593 25.26 -31.49 7.38
N GLY A 594 25.56 -30.26 6.94
CA GLY A 594 25.20 -28.99 7.60
C GLY A 594 26.02 -28.63 8.85
N TYR A 595 25.61 -27.53 9.48
CA TYR A 595 26.28 -27.02 10.68
C TYR A 595 26.24 -27.99 11.86
N GLY A 596 27.39 -28.15 12.50
CA GLY A 596 27.56 -29.04 13.66
C GLY A 596 27.51 -30.51 13.32
N ARG A 597 27.52 -30.85 12.03
CA ARG A 597 27.57 -32.25 11.56
C ARG A 597 26.48 -33.13 12.21
N THR A 598 25.25 -32.58 12.32
CA THR A 598 24.16 -33.19 13.08
C THR A 598 23.42 -34.30 12.33
N HIS A 599 23.69 -34.46 11.04
CA HIS A 599 23.18 -35.55 10.21
C HIS A 599 24.35 -36.28 9.58
N THR A 600 24.35 -37.62 9.64
CA THR A 600 25.31 -38.49 8.94
C THR A 600 24.54 -39.33 7.94
N CYS A 601 24.96 -39.37 6.69
CA CYS A 601 24.34 -40.18 5.65
C CYS A 601 24.62 -41.66 5.91
N SER A 602 23.57 -42.48 6.07
CA SER A 602 23.70 -43.92 6.29
C SER A 602 23.94 -44.74 5.00
N LYS A 603 23.65 -44.12 3.85
CA LYS A 603 23.85 -44.63 2.48
C LYS A 603 24.33 -43.50 1.60
N ASP A 604 24.80 -43.81 0.38
CA ASP A 604 25.04 -42.80 -0.61
C ASP A 604 23.72 -42.04 -0.86
N SER A 605 23.74 -40.73 -0.62
CA SER A 605 22.53 -39.92 -0.55
C SER A 605 22.55 -38.81 -1.60
N LEU A 606 21.37 -38.47 -2.15
CA LEU A 606 21.16 -37.28 -2.96
C LEU A 606 20.53 -36.20 -2.09
N ILE A 607 21.30 -35.13 -1.80
CA ILE A 607 20.89 -34.03 -0.94
C ILE A 607 20.50 -32.85 -1.83
N ALA A 608 19.28 -32.36 -1.66
CA ALA A 608 18.80 -31.15 -2.30
C ALA A 608 18.92 -29.94 -1.36
N VAL A 609 19.32 -28.80 -1.92
CA VAL A 609 19.43 -27.51 -1.21
C VAL A 609 18.33 -26.59 -1.69
N MET A 610 17.62 -25.98 -0.75
CA MET A 610 16.58 -25.01 -0.97
C MET A 610 16.99 -23.62 -0.46
N PRO A 611 16.63 -22.51 -1.14
CA PRO A 611 17.02 -21.15 -0.77
C PRO A 611 16.05 -20.53 0.27
N ILE A 612 15.66 -21.28 1.28
CA ILE A 612 14.78 -20.87 2.38
C ILE A 612 15.37 -21.31 3.72
N GLY A 613 15.27 -20.47 4.74
CA GLY A 613 15.82 -20.75 6.05
C GLY A 613 15.12 -20.01 7.19
N TYR A 614 15.77 -19.92 8.37
CA TYR A 614 15.13 -19.30 9.54
C TYR A 614 14.95 -17.78 9.43
N ALA A 615 15.67 -17.10 8.55
CA ALA A 615 15.40 -15.68 8.26
C ALA A 615 14.14 -15.44 7.41
N ASP A 616 13.56 -16.51 6.87
CA ASP A 616 12.28 -16.52 6.18
C ASP A 616 11.13 -16.97 7.11
N GLY A 617 11.42 -17.19 8.40
CA GLY A 617 10.44 -17.59 9.41
C GLY A 617 10.36 -19.10 9.63
N ILE A 618 11.20 -19.94 8.99
CA ILE A 618 11.20 -21.39 9.22
C ILE A 618 11.88 -21.69 10.56
N PRO A 619 11.19 -22.33 11.53
CA PRO A 619 11.78 -22.61 12.84
C PRO A 619 13.04 -23.47 12.75
N ARG A 620 14.14 -23.02 13.37
CA ARG A 620 15.41 -23.74 13.34
C ARG A 620 15.36 -25.10 14.05
N ASN A 621 14.46 -25.27 15.02
CA ASN A 621 14.25 -26.54 15.75
C ASN A 621 13.50 -27.61 14.93
N LEU A 622 13.05 -27.26 13.71
CA LEU A 622 12.60 -28.23 12.70
C LEU A 622 13.78 -28.95 11.97
N SER A 623 15.01 -28.68 12.36
CA SER A 623 16.20 -29.38 11.85
C SER A 623 16.14 -30.88 12.12
N ASN A 624 16.51 -31.72 11.15
CA ASN A 624 16.46 -33.18 11.20
C ASN A 624 15.06 -33.79 11.47
N GLN A 625 13.99 -33.05 11.09
CA GLN A 625 12.60 -33.52 11.20
C GLN A 625 12.10 -34.10 9.87
N ASN A 626 11.18 -35.07 10.00
CA ASN A 626 10.47 -35.64 8.87
C ASN A 626 9.13 -34.94 8.65
N HIS A 627 8.56 -35.11 7.45
CA HIS A 627 7.19 -34.68 7.10
C HIS A 627 6.90 -33.14 7.11
N ILE A 628 7.94 -32.32 7.19
CA ILE A 628 7.79 -30.85 7.12
C ILE A 628 8.08 -30.27 5.73
N VAL A 629 8.53 -31.11 4.80
CA VAL A 629 8.83 -30.75 3.40
C VAL A 629 8.28 -31.81 2.46
N MET A 630 7.71 -31.41 1.34
CA MET A 630 7.22 -32.30 0.30
C MET A 630 7.84 -31.96 -1.06
N VAL A 631 8.30 -32.99 -1.77
CA VAL A 631 8.76 -32.95 -3.15
C VAL A 631 7.92 -33.93 -3.96
N HIS A 632 7.33 -33.51 -5.08
CA HIS A 632 6.41 -34.32 -5.90
C HIS A 632 5.33 -35.04 -5.02
N ASP A 633 4.70 -34.26 -4.11
CA ASP A 633 3.72 -34.76 -3.12
C ASP A 633 4.22 -35.89 -2.18
N THR A 634 5.51 -36.13 -2.15
CA THR A 634 6.14 -37.13 -1.27
C THR A 634 6.87 -36.41 -0.12
N PRO A 635 6.60 -36.76 1.15
CA PRO A 635 7.29 -36.19 2.28
C PRO A 635 8.76 -36.60 2.29
N VAL A 636 9.66 -35.64 2.50
CA VAL A 636 11.11 -35.85 2.58
C VAL A 636 11.69 -35.31 3.88
N PRO A 637 12.76 -35.93 4.43
CA PRO A 637 13.36 -35.44 5.67
C PRO A 637 14.23 -34.20 5.44
N VAL A 638 14.17 -33.26 6.39
CA VAL A 638 15.16 -32.21 6.52
C VAL A 638 16.42 -32.80 7.15
N VAL A 639 17.56 -32.63 6.52
CA VAL A 639 18.83 -33.17 6.96
C VAL A 639 19.82 -32.08 7.33
N GLY A 640 20.43 -32.24 8.49
CA GLY A 640 21.29 -31.21 9.08
C GLY A 640 20.50 -30.03 9.66
N ARG A 641 21.22 -29.00 10.12
CA ARG A 641 20.60 -27.80 10.71
C ARG A 641 20.11 -26.85 9.66
N ILE A 642 18.88 -26.35 9.82
CA ILE A 642 18.34 -25.24 9.01
C ILE A 642 19.24 -24.03 9.22
N CYS A 643 19.71 -23.47 8.10
CA CYS A 643 20.59 -22.31 8.06
C CYS A 643 19.77 -21.00 8.01
N MET A 644 20.43 -19.84 7.99
CA MET A 644 19.75 -18.55 7.89
C MET A 644 18.96 -18.42 6.59
N ASP A 645 19.57 -18.81 5.46
CA ASP A 645 19.07 -18.55 4.12
C ASP A 645 18.83 -19.82 3.30
N GLN A 646 19.13 -21.00 3.84
CA GLN A 646 19.10 -22.29 3.14
C GLN A 646 18.73 -23.42 4.10
N MET A 647 18.13 -24.47 3.55
CA MET A 647 17.94 -25.76 4.22
C MET A 647 18.20 -26.90 3.25
N MET A 648 18.51 -28.07 3.79
CA MET A 648 18.84 -29.28 3.05
C MET A 648 17.81 -30.38 3.35
N ILE A 649 17.46 -31.10 2.29
CA ILE A 649 16.56 -32.28 2.37
C ILE A 649 17.18 -33.48 1.69
N ASP A 650 16.87 -34.66 2.17
CA ASP A 650 17.27 -35.90 1.51
C ASP A 650 16.21 -36.33 0.51
N VAL A 651 16.58 -36.35 -0.76
CA VAL A 651 15.71 -36.71 -1.88
C VAL A 651 16.15 -38.03 -2.56
N THR A 652 16.98 -38.84 -1.89
CA THR A 652 17.56 -40.05 -2.43
C THR A 652 16.51 -41.01 -2.99
N ASP A 653 15.39 -41.13 -2.32
CA ASP A 653 14.34 -42.06 -2.69
C ASP A 653 13.23 -41.45 -3.59
N ILE A 654 13.41 -40.21 -4.02
CA ILE A 654 12.48 -39.53 -4.95
C ILE A 654 12.95 -39.71 -6.40
N LYS A 655 12.05 -40.16 -7.27
CA LYS A 655 12.36 -40.38 -8.68
C LYS A 655 12.38 -39.06 -9.43
N GLU A 656 13.31 -38.91 -10.38
CA GLU A 656 13.37 -37.83 -11.35
C GLU A 656 13.41 -36.41 -10.73
N VAL A 657 14.12 -36.24 -9.62
CA VAL A 657 14.33 -34.94 -8.99
C VAL A 657 15.30 -34.10 -9.80
N SER A 658 14.95 -32.85 -10.05
CA SER A 658 15.75 -31.89 -10.81
C SER A 658 15.90 -30.54 -10.09
N ILE A 659 16.86 -29.73 -10.57
CA ILE A 659 16.95 -28.32 -10.18
C ILE A 659 15.70 -27.59 -10.71
N ASP A 660 15.21 -26.62 -9.95
CA ASP A 660 13.97 -25.85 -10.15
C ASP A 660 12.69 -26.64 -9.82
N ASP A 661 12.75 -27.91 -9.41
CA ASP A 661 11.57 -28.60 -8.88
C ASP A 661 10.96 -27.85 -7.70
N GLU A 662 9.64 -27.72 -7.71
CA GLU A 662 8.89 -27.06 -6.66
C GLU A 662 8.84 -27.91 -5.38
N VAL A 663 9.01 -27.25 -4.26
CA VAL A 663 9.02 -27.85 -2.93
C VAL A 663 8.01 -27.14 -2.05
N ARG A 664 7.10 -27.90 -1.43
CA ARG A 664 6.13 -27.37 -0.47
C ARG A 664 6.69 -27.51 0.95
N ILE A 665 6.76 -26.37 1.66
CA ILE A 665 7.31 -26.28 3.01
C ILE A 665 6.16 -26.22 4.01
N MET A 666 6.30 -26.95 5.12
CA MET A 666 5.32 -27.05 6.21
C MET A 666 3.88 -27.26 5.67
N PRO A 667 3.60 -28.35 4.95
CA PRO A 667 2.28 -28.62 4.38
C PRO A 667 1.18 -28.69 5.45
N SER A 668 1.54 -29.00 6.69
CA SER A 668 0.70 -28.85 7.88
C SER A 668 1.40 -27.96 8.90
N ILE A 669 0.85 -26.76 9.08
CA ILE A 669 1.35 -25.80 10.09
C ILE A 669 1.20 -26.34 11.49
N THR A 670 0.12 -27.05 11.80
CA THR A 670 -0.11 -27.68 13.12
C THR A 670 0.97 -28.71 13.42
N GLN A 671 1.28 -29.60 12.46
CA GLN A 671 2.33 -30.61 12.65
C GLN A 671 3.71 -29.95 12.78
N ALA A 672 3.99 -28.92 12.01
CA ALA A 672 5.24 -28.17 12.13
C ALA A 672 5.35 -27.47 13.49
N ALA A 673 4.27 -26.93 14.03
CA ALA A 673 4.22 -26.30 15.34
C ALA A 673 4.51 -27.33 16.46
N LEU A 674 3.86 -28.48 16.43
CA LEU A 674 4.10 -29.57 17.38
C LEU A 674 5.57 -30.04 17.34
N SER A 675 6.10 -30.27 16.14
CA SER A 675 7.50 -30.67 15.94
C SER A 675 8.51 -29.60 16.39
N ALA A 676 8.11 -28.34 16.33
CA ALA A 676 8.92 -27.18 16.76
C ALA A 676 8.81 -26.94 18.28
N GLY A 677 7.92 -27.61 19.01
CA GLY A 677 7.60 -27.27 20.40
C GLY A 677 6.99 -25.86 20.54
N SER A 678 6.16 -25.47 19.59
CA SER A 678 5.54 -24.13 19.49
C SER A 678 4.04 -24.26 19.17
N ILE A 679 3.39 -23.14 18.86
CA ILE A 679 1.99 -23.07 18.44
C ILE A 679 1.87 -22.56 17.01
N SER A 680 0.82 -22.96 16.32
CA SER A 680 0.54 -22.55 14.92
C SER A 680 0.52 -21.04 14.74
N ASN A 681 -0.02 -20.30 15.72
CA ASN A 681 -0.08 -18.83 15.71
C ASN A 681 1.33 -18.20 15.67
N GLU A 682 2.29 -18.75 16.41
CA GLU A 682 3.67 -18.25 16.43
C GLU A 682 4.36 -18.49 15.08
N ILE A 683 4.22 -19.68 14.53
CA ILE A 683 4.83 -20.00 13.23
C ILE A 683 4.27 -19.08 12.15
N LEU A 684 2.95 -19.00 12.01
CA LEU A 684 2.30 -18.19 10.98
C LEU A 684 2.67 -16.70 11.08
N SER A 685 2.63 -16.13 12.29
CA SER A 685 2.91 -14.70 12.50
C SER A 685 4.39 -14.32 12.27
N ARG A 686 5.30 -15.30 12.22
CA ARG A 686 6.73 -15.10 11.97
C ARG A 686 7.15 -15.30 10.52
N LEU A 687 6.25 -15.81 9.68
CA LEU A 687 6.55 -16.00 8.26
C LEU A 687 6.83 -14.66 7.59
N SER A 688 8.00 -14.53 6.99
CA SER A 688 8.45 -13.33 6.27
C SER A 688 9.34 -13.75 5.11
N VAL A 689 8.77 -14.49 4.18
CA VAL A 689 9.49 -15.10 3.07
C VAL A 689 10.07 -14.03 2.14
N ARG A 690 11.39 -14.06 1.96
CA ARG A 690 12.12 -13.19 1.06
C ARG A 690 12.06 -13.72 -0.38
N SER A 691 11.56 -12.90 -1.29
CA SER A 691 11.42 -13.21 -2.73
C SER A 691 12.72 -13.06 -3.51
#